data_bd828e6f0b34d4d84d3ebae03b286184
#
_entry.id   bd828e6f0b34d4d84d3ebae03b286184
#
_cell.length_a   1.000
_cell.length_b   1.000
_cell.length_c   1.000
_cell.angle_alpha   90.00
_cell.angle_beta   90.00
_cell.angle_gamma   90.00
#
_symmetry.space_group_name_H-M   'P 1'
#
loop_
_entity.id
_entity.type
_entity.pdbx_description
1 polymer ?
#
loop_
_entity_poly.entity_id
_entity_poly.type
_entity_poly.pdbx_seq_one_letter_code
_entity_poly.pdbx_strand_id
1 'polypeptide(L)'
;MFERLTDRARKVMALANQEAQRFNHEYIGTEHILLGLVKEASGVGANVLKNLGIDLRKVRLEVEKLVKSGPEMVTMGKLPQTPRAKKVLEYAIEEARNLNHNYVGTEHLLLGLLREQDGVAAQVLVNLGLKLEEVREEVLNLLGAGGDPEEEQPQNPAEAQGEQAPGAEREGGPRRTAKSKTPALDSFGRDLTELARNNELDPVIGRHAEIERLIQILCRRTKNNPVLLGEAGVGKTAIAEGLAQAIINQEVPDLLYDKRLVVLDLAAMVAGTKYRGQFEERIKAVMNEVRRAKNVILFIDELHTLVGAGGAEGAIDASNVLKPALSRGEIQCVGATTFDEYRKYIEKDAALERRFQSIAVEPPNAVQTIEILKGLRDRYAAHHRVKYTDDALRSAVELSARYITGRVQPDKSIDVIDEAGARLRLKSMTKPPDLTELEEKVERLAIEKDEAVKGADYEKAAELRDQAEKLRKEKEKVQQTWRDRMNETEAVVDEEVIREVVAKMTGVPLTRMAKGESERLLQLESELHRKVVSQDEAVKAVSRAIRKARAGLKDPKRPMGSFLFVGPSGVGKTLLAKTIAEFMFGDPEAMIYLDMSEYMEKHTVSRLVGAPPGYVGYEEGGQLTEKIRRRPYSVVLLDEVEKAHPDVFNMLLQIMEEGRLTDSFGRQVDFKNAIVIMTSNIGADLIKGGSAFGFTKRAEVQDHDRMKKALLAEAEKFFRPEFINRLDEIIVFRPLIKDDLVQIIDIELAKVRERLTE
;
A
#
# COMPACT_ATOMS: atom_id res chain seq x y z
N MET A 1 -23.45 18.49 -22.82
CA MET A 1 -23.72 19.41 -21.68
C MET A 1 -22.91 19.03 -20.45
N PHE A 2 -22.86 17.75 -20.03
CA PHE A 2 -22.14 17.30 -18.83
C PHE A 2 -20.61 17.17 -18.99
N GLU A 3 -20.07 17.23 -20.19
CA GLU A 3 -18.63 17.08 -20.46
C GLU A 3 -17.77 18.23 -19.93
N ARG A 4 -18.36 19.41 -19.76
CA ARG A 4 -17.65 20.60 -19.23
C ARG A 4 -17.69 20.74 -17.73
N LEU A 5 -18.45 19.89 -17.01
CA LEU A 5 -18.51 19.93 -15.55
C LEU A 5 -17.21 19.39 -14.94
N THR A 6 -16.68 20.12 -13.95
CA THR A 6 -15.59 19.61 -13.12
C THR A 6 -16.03 18.36 -12.33
N ASP A 7 -15.09 17.59 -11.83
CA ASP A 7 -15.39 16.40 -11.02
C ASP A 7 -16.22 16.75 -9.78
N ARG A 8 -15.95 17.90 -9.16
CA ARG A 8 -16.74 18.41 -8.03
C ARG A 8 -18.15 18.83 -8.45
N ALA A 9 -18.29 19.50 -9.57
CA ALA A 9 -19.62 19.86 -10.08
C ALA A 9 -20.43 18.62 -10.48
N ARG A 10 -19.79 17.57 -11.02
CA ARG A 10 -20.40 16.25 -11.24
C ARG A 10 -20.83 15.58 -9.95
N LYS A 11 -20.00 15.69 -8.91
CA LYS A 11 -20.33 15.18 -7.56
C LYS A 11 -21.53 15.92 -6.96
N VAL A 12 -21.60 17.25 -7.10
CA VAL A 12 -22.79 18.03 -6.70
C VAL A 12 -24.06 17.52 -7.39
N MET A 13 -24.01 17.25 -8.68
CA MET A 13 -25.17 16.71 -9.40
C MET A 13 -25.56 15.29 -8.96
N ALA A 14 -24.58 14.45 -8.61
CA ALA A 14 -24.83 13.13 -8.05
C ALA A 14 -25.47 13.23 -6.65
N LEU A 15 -24.97 14.15 -5.80
CA LEU A 15 -25.54 14.44 -4.48
C LEU A 15 -26.94 15.04 -4.58
N ALA A 16 -27.20 15.90 -5.58
CA ALA A 16 -28.52 16.44 -5.86
C ALA A 16 -29.55 15.33 -6.18
N ASN A 17 -29.13 14.31 -6.94
CA ASN A 17 -29.96 13.13 -7.20
C ASN A 17 -30.27 12.35 -5.92
N GLN A 18 -29.30 12.18 -5.03
CA GLN A 18 -29.50 11.52 -3.73
C GLN A 18 -30.43 12.31 -2.81
N GLU A 19 -30.31 13.65 -2.76
CA GLU A 19 -31.21 14.48 -1.95
C GLU A 19 -32.64 14.48 -2.53
N ALA A 20 -32.82 14.47 -3.88
CA ALA A 20 -34.14 14.33 -4.49
C ALA A 20 -34.80 12.99 -4.11
N GLN A 21 -34.05 11.89 -4.14
CA GLN A 21 -34.52 10.57 -3.68
C GLN A 21 -34.86 10.58 -2.19
N ARG A 22 -34.09 11.26 -1.36
CA ARG A 22 -34.33 11.39 0.09
C ARG A 22 -35.64 12.12 0.39
N PHE A 23 -35.99 13.12 -0.44
CA PHE A 23 -37.27 13.84 -0.33
C PHE A 23 -38.43 13.13 -1.04
N ASN A 24 -38.20 11.94 -1.59
CA ASN A 24 -39.17 11.17 -2.39
C ASN A 24 -39.73 11.95 -3.60
N HIS A 25 -38.86 12.73 -4.26
CA HIS A 25 -39.21 13.47 -5.46
C HIS A 25 -38.87 12.67 -6.72
N GLU A 26 -39.69 12.80 -7.75
CA GLU A 26 -39.49 12.11 -9.05
C GLU A 26 -38.54 12.86 -9.99
N TYR A 27 -38.04 14.05 -9.60
CA TYR A 27 -37.21 14.91 -10.41
C TYR A 27 -36.21 15.71 -9.59
N ILE A 28 -35.12 16.14 -10.23
CA ILE A 28 -34.12 17.01 -9.63
C ILE A 28 -34.52 18.47 -9.89
N GLY A 29 -34.88 19.19 -8.83
CA GLY A 29 -35.14 20.63 -8.85
C GLY A 29 -33.94 21.47 -8.45
N THR A 30 -34.09 22.80 -8.48
CA THR A 30 -33.05 23.77 -8.09
C THR A 30 -32.62 23.60 -6.63
N GLU A 31 -33.56 23.32 -5.75
CA GLU A 31 -33.38 23.03 -4.32
C GLU A 31 -32.42 21.83 -4.10
N HIS A 32 -32.54 20.78 -4.90
CA HIS A 32 -31.67 19.61 -4.79
C HIS A 32 -30.25 19.90 -5.23
N ILE A 33 -30.08 20.77 -6.26
CA ILE A 33 -28.74 21.21 -6.70
C ILE A 33 -28.10 22.04 -5.60
N LEU A 34 -28.84 22.90 -4.93
CA LEU A 34 -28.34 23.70 -3.80
C LEU A 34 -27.95 22.79 -2.62
N LEU A 35 -28.79 21.81 -2.27
CA LEU A 35 -28.48 20.83 -1.22
C LEU A 35 -27.25 19.98 -1.59
N GLY A 36 -27.10 19.58 -2.85
CA GLY A 36 -25.92 18.89 -3.34
C GLY A 36 -24.64 19.72 -3.18
N LEU A 37 -24.71 21.02 -3.46
CA LEU A 37 -23.59 21.95 -3.31
C LEU A 37 -23.21 22.15 -1.84
N VAL A 38 -24.20 22.28 -0.95
CA VAL A 38 -24.01 22.38 0.50
C VAL A 38 -23.40 21.09 1.07
N LYS A 39 -23.80 19.94 0.57
CA LYS A 39 -23.33 18.62 1.03
C LYS A 39 -21.93 18.30 0.54
N GLU A 40 -21.53 18.77 -0.64
CA GLU A 40 -20.17 18.66 -1.16
C GLU A 40 -19.17 19.44 -0.31
N ALA A 41 -19.55 20.63 0.19
CA ALA A 41 -18.90 21.46 1.22
C ALA A 41 -17.42 21.87 0.99
N SER A 42 -16.71 21.32 0.00
CA SER A 42 -15.28 21.54 -0.27
C SER A 42 -14.99 22.33 -1.55
N GLY A 43 -16.01 22.59 -2.39
CA GLY A 43 -15.88 23.34 -3.64
C GLY A 43 -15.84 24.86 -3.42
N VAL A 44 -15.39 25.59 -4.48
CA VAL A 44 -15.33 27.07 -4.47
C VAL A 44 -16.69 27.67 -4.12
N GLY A 45 -17.80 27.15 -4.68
CA GLY A 45 -19.14 27.65 -4.38
C GLY A 45 -19.52 27.52 -2.89
N ALA A 46 -19.12 26.45 -2.21
CA ALA A 46 -19.35 26.29 -0.78
C ALA A 46 -18.46 27.23 0.05
N ASN A 47 -17.24 27.51 -0.39
CA ASN A 47 -16.33 28.45 0.27
C ASN A 47 -16.80 29.91 0.11
N VAL A 48 -17.34 30.28 -1.05
CA VAL A 48 -17.98 31.59 -1.27
C VAL A 48 -19.11 31.80 -0.27
N LEU A 49 -19.99 30.82 -0.07
CA LEU A 49 -21.08 30.91 0.92
C LEU A 49 -20.53 31.12 2.33
N LYS A 50 -19.47 30.41 2.72
CA LYS A 50 -18.82 30.54 4.04
C LYS A 50 -18.18 31.91 4.22
N ASN A 51 -17.49 32.44 3.22
CA ASN A 51 -16.83 33.75 3.26
C ASN A 51 -17.83 34.88 3.38
N LEU A 52 -19.01 34.74 2.78
CA LEU A 52 -20.13 35.67 2.91
C LEU A 52 -20.91 35.49 4.22
N GLY A 53 -20.39 34.70 5.17
CA GLY A 53 -20.94 34.49 6.49
C GLY A 53 -22.18 33.58 6.56
N ILE A 54 -22.44 32.82 5.49
CA ILE A 54 -23.59 31.90 5.46
C ILE A 54 -23.15 30.51 5.99
N ASP A 55 -23.81 30.09 7.06
CA ASP A 55 -23.66 28.73 7.58
C ASP A 55 -24.42 27.76 6.66
N LEU A 56 -23.66 26.78 6.10
CA LEU A 56 -24.20 25.74 5.22
C LEU A 56 -25.35 24.94 5.88
N ARG A 57 -25.38 24.84 7.23
CA ARG A 57 -26.46 24.19 7.96
C ARG A 57 -27.75 25.03 7.92
N LYS A 58 -27.64 26.38 7.96
CA LYS A 58 -28.78 27.26 7.81
C LYS A 58 -29.42 27.16 6.42
N VAL A 59 -28.59 27.10 5.36
CA VAL A 59 -29.08 26.89 3.99
C VAL A 59 -29.94 25.63 3.90
N ARG A 60 -29.45 24.53 4.48
CA ARG A 60 -30.18 23.26 4.51
C ARG A 60 -31.54 23.39 5.24
N LEU A 61 -31.56 23.99 6.42
CA LEU A 61 -32.78 24.17 7.20
C LEU A 61 -33.81 25.05 6.47
N GLU A 62 -33.36 26.09 5.75
CA GLU A 62 -34.26 26.94 4.97
C GLU A 62 -34.85 26.21 3.77
N VAL A 63 -34.05 25.37 3.08
CA VAL A 63 -34.55 24.51 2.01
C VAL A 63 -35.60 23.53 2.58
N GLU A 64 -35.29 22.84 3.69
CA GLU A 64 -36.19 21.85 4.32
C GLU A 64 -37.51 22.48 4.79
N LYS A 65 -37.58 23.79 5.10
CA LYS A 65 -38.83 24.49 5.42
C LYS A 65 -39.72 24.73 4.20
N LEU A 66 -39.14 24.99 3.05
CA LEU A 66 -39.86 25.34 1.82
C LEU A 66 -40.24 24.10 0.97
N VAL A 67 -39.49 23.04 1.10
CA VAL A 67 -39.66 21.80 0.31
C VAL A 67 -40.42 20.76 1.13
N LYS A 68 -41.57 20.32 0.64
CA LYS A 68 -42.37 19.24 1.25
C LYS A 68 -41.94 17.92 0.65
N SER A 69 -41.78 16.90 1.49
CA SER A 69 -41.51 15.55 1.03
C SER A 69 -42.66 15.00 0.16
N GLY A 70 -42.32 14.31 -0.94
CA GLY A 70 -43.27 13.65 -1.80
C GLY A 70 -43.85 12.38 -1.16
N PRO A 71 -44.88 11.74 -1.78
CA PRO A 71 -45.44 10.49 -1.32
C PRO A 71 -44.36 9.38 -1.37
N GLU A 72 -44.42 8.42 -0.44
CA GLU A 72 -43.48 7.31 -0.36
C GLU A 72 -43.45 6.49 -1.66
N MET A 73 -42.55 6.80 -2.57
CA MET A 73 -42.24 6.01 -3.75
C MET A 73 -40.76 5.77 -3.84
N VAL A 74 -40.33 4.52 -3.92
CA VAL A 74 -38.93 4.15 -4.10
C VAL A 74 -38.56 4.30 -5.58
N THR A 75 -38.02 5.43 -5.99
CA THR A 75 -37.46 5.63 -7.33
C THR A 75 -35.99 5.23 -7.33
N MET A 76 -35.66 4.09 -7.93
CA MET A 76 -34.27 3.68 -8.17
C MET A 76 -33.77 4.21 -9.53
N GLY A 77 -32.64 4.93 -9.53
CA GLY A 77 -31.96 5.38 -10.74
C GLY A 77 -31.69 6.88 -10.84
N LYS A 78 -31.27 7.34 -12.01
CA LYS A 78 -31.06 8.77 -12.29
C LYS A 78 -32.41 9.44 -12.55
N LEU A 79 -32.74 10.42 -11.73
CA LEU A 79 -33.98 11.18 -11.87
C LEU A 79 -33.86 12.24 -12.98
N PRO A 80 -34.96 12.57 -13.70
CA PRO A 80 -35.00 13.62 -14.69
C PRO A 80 -34.86 15.00 -14.02
N GLN A 81 -34.30 15.96 -14.71
CA GLN A 81 -34.16 17.35 -14.25
C GLN A 81 -35.40 18.17 -14.62
N THR A 82 -35.82 19.02 -13.70
CA THR A 82 -36.87 20.02 -14.01
C THR A 82 -36.41 21.01 -15.08
N PRO A 83 -37.33 21.67 -15.82
CA PRO A 83 -36.97 22.73 -16.75
C PRO A 83 -36.13 23.84 -16.10
N ARG A 84 -36.42 24.21 -14.86
CA ARG A 84 -35.65 25.21 -14.09
C ARG A 84 -34.26 24.70 -13.72
N ALA A 85 -34.10 23.45 -13.32
CA ALA A 85 -32.77 22.88 -13.07
C ALA A 85 -31.91 22.83 -14.32
N LYS A 86 -32.50 22.60 -15.51
CA LYS A 86 -31.78 22.70 -16.79
C LYS A 86 -31.34 24.13 -17.09
N LYS A 87 -32.19 25.15 -16.85
CA LYS A 87 -31.83 26.56 -16.99
C LYS A 87 -30.69 26.96 -16.05
N VAL A 88 -30.66 26.45 -14.82
CA VAL A 88 -29.54 26.68 -13.89
C VAL A 88 -28.21 26.20 -14.50
N LEU A 89 -28.21 25.03 -15.16
CA LEU A 89 -27.02 24.54 -15.84
C LEU A 89 -26.64 25.38 -17.06
N GLU A 90 -27.61 25.89 -17.79
CA GLU A 90 -27.38 26.81 -18.92
C GLU A 90 -26.79 28.13 -18.40
N TYR A 91 -27.34 28.72 -17.37
CA TYR A 91 -26.81 29.92 -16.71
C TYR A 91 -25.41 29.67 -16.13
N ALA A 92 -25.14 28.51 -15.53
CA ALA A 92 -23.82 28.17 -15.05
C ALA A 92 -22.77 28.10 -16.19
N ILE A 93 -23.17 27.62 -17.38
CA ILE A 93 -22.30 27.63 -18.56
C ILE A 93 -22.08 29.05 -19.09
N GLU A 94 -23.11 29.90 -19.07
CA GLU A 94 -22.97 31.32 -19.45
C GLU A 94 -22.06 32.07 -18.46
N GLU A 95 -22.25 31.91 -17.15
CA GLU A 95 -21.39 32.52 -16.15
C GLU A 95 -19.94 32.06 -16.27
N ALA A 96 -19.70 30.76 -16.56
CA ALA A 96 -18.36 30.27 -16.85
C ALA A 96 -17.72 30.96 -18.06
N ARG A 97 -18.51 31.22 -19.11
CA ARG A 97 -18.02 32.00 -20.29
C ARG A 97 -17.74 33.45 -19.95
N ASN A 98 -18.61 34.08 -19.16
CA ASN A 98 -18.46 35.50 -18.76
C ASN A 98 -17.21 35.69 -17.89
N LEU A 99 -16.81 34.63 -17.14
CA LEU A 99 -15.61 34.60 -16.32
C LEU A 99 -14.39 34.06 -17.11
N ASN A 100 -14.48 33.88 -18.43
CA ASN A 100 -13.45 33.31 -19.30
C ASN A 100 -12.95 31.91 -18.90
N HIS A 101 -13.84 31.09 -18.26
CA HIS A 101 -13.51 29.74 -17.85
C HIS A 101 -13.97 28.71 -18.89
N ASN A 102 -13.10 27.75 -19.19
CA ASN A 102 -13.40 26.65 -20.11
C ASN A 102 -14.11 25.45 -19.42
N TYR A 103 -14.37 25.55 -18.12
CA TYR A 103 -15.00 24.52 -17.29
C TYR A 103 -16.15 25.11 -16.48
N VAL A 104 -17.07 24.24 -16.04
CA VAL A 104 -18.16 24.63 -15.14
C VAL A 104 -17.90 23.99 -13.77
N GLY A 105 -17.51 24.83 -12.81
CA GLY A 105 -17.24 24.44 -11.43
C GLY A 105 -18.46 24.67 -10.50
N THR A 106 -18.26 24.40 -9.20
CA THR A 106 -19.28 24.59 -8.16
C THR A 106 -19.68 26.07 -7.98
N GLU A 107 -18.77 27.00 -8.22
CA GLU A 107 -18.97 28.46 -8.24
C GLU A 107 -19.95 28.88 -9.33
N HIS A 108 -19.81 28.32 -10.53
CA HIS A 108 -20.69 28.60 -11.64
C HIS A 108 -22.09 28.04 -11.41
N LEU A 109 -22.18 26.87 -10.75
CA LEU A 109 -23.49 26.33 -10.32
C LEU A 109 -24.18 27.24 -9.31
N LEU A 110 -23.43 27.82 -8.37
CA LEU A 110 -23.97 28.76 -7.40
C LEU A 110 -24.47 30.04 -8.07
N LEU A 111 -23.71 30.62 -8.99
CA LEU A 111 -24.13 31.78 -9.79
C LEU A 111 -25.38 31.47 -10.64
N GLY A 112 -25.42 30.29 -11.26
CA GLY A 112 -26.57 29.82 -12.02
C GLY A 112 -27.84 29.66 -11.16
N LEU A 113 -27.70 29.17 -9.93
CA LEU A 113 -28.82 29.05 -8.96
C LEU A 113 -29.37 30.42 -8.56
N LEU A 114 -28.52 31.43 -8.34
CA LEU A 114 -28.95 32.80 -8.00
C LEU A 114 -29.59 33.52 -9.20
N ARG A 115 -29.16 33.19 -10.44
CA ARG A 115 -29.69 33.83 -11.65
C ARG A 115 -31.08 33.31 -12.02
N GLU A 116 -31.45 32.09 -11.65
CA GLU A 116 -32.80 31.53 -11.84
C GLU A 116 -33.72 32.00 -10.70
N GLN A 117 -34.20 33.23 -10.76
CA GLN A 117 -34.95 33.93 -9.69
C GLN A 117 -36.23 33.22 -9.28
N ASP A 118 -36.88 32.49 -10.17
CA ASP A 118 -38.13 31.76 -9.88
C ASP A 118 -37.87 30.39 -9.20
N GLY A 119 -36.60 30.00 -8.99
CA GLY A 119 -36.21 28.74 -8.36
C GLY A 119 -36.28 28.82 -6.83
N VAL A 120 -36.64 27.71 -6.18
CA VAL A 120 -36.60 27.58 -4.71
C VAL A 120 -35.22 27.90 -4.15
N ALA A 121 -34.18 27.47 -4.84
CA ALA A 121 -32.79 27.75 -4.43
C ALA A 121 -32.49 29.25 -4.40
N ALA A 122 -32.91 30.01 -5.43
CA ALA A 122 -32.73 31.47 -5.46
C ALA A 122 -33.49 32.15 -4.31
N GLN A 123 -34.72 31.75 -4.03
CA GLN A 123 -35.50 32.29 -2.93
C GLN A 123 -34.81 32.06 -1.59
N VAL A 124 -34.28 30.85 -1.34
CA VAL A 124 -33.52 30.54 -0.12
C VAL A 124 -32.27 31.42 -0.01
N LEU A 125 -31.50 31.54 -1.08
CA LEU A 125 -30.25 32.30 -1.07
C LEU A 125 -30.50 33.82 -0.88
N VAL A 126 -31.54 34.36 -1.51
CA VAL A 126 -31.95 35.75 -1.36
C VAL A 126 -32.51 36.01 0.07
N ASN A 127 -33.29 35.09 0.64
CA ASN A 127 -33.78 35.19 2.03
C ASN A 127 -32.62 35.18 3.05
N LEU A 128 -31.50 34.55 2.71
CA LEU A 128 -30.29 34.55 3.52
C LEU A 128 -29.43 35.82 3.28
N GLY A 129 -29.91 36.77 2.45
CA GLY A 129 -29.28 38.05 2.21
C GLY A 129 -28.24 38.09 1.07
N LEU A 130 -28.15 37.04 0.27
CA LEU A 130 -27.19 36.98 -0.84
C LEU A 130 -27.73 37.70 -2.09
N LYS A 131 -26.86 38.51 -2.72
CA LYS A 131 -27.09 39.12 -4.03
C LYS A 131 -26.14 38.56 -5.05
N LEU A 132 -26.59 38.44 -6.31
CA LEU A 132 -25.82 37.89 -7.39
C LEU A 132 -24.47 38.60 -7.60
N GLU A 133 -24.47 39.94 -7.51
CA GLU A 133 -23.26 40.76 -7.70
C GLU A 133 -22.23 40.51 -6.60
N GLU A 134 -22.66 40.46 -5.32
CA GLU A 134 -21.78 40.17 -4.18
C GLU A 134 -21.14 38.77 -4.26
N VAL A 135 -21.93 37.79 -4.69
CA VAL A 135 -21.44 36.41 -4.87
C VAL A 135 -20.47 36.36 -6.06
N ARG A 136 -20.71 37.11 -7.15
CA ARG A 136 -19.83 37.18 -8.31
C ARG A 136 -18.49 37.85 -7.96
N GLU A 137 -18.50 38.94 -7.20
CA GLU A 137 -17.27 39.57 -6.70
C GLU A 137 -16.47 38.63 -5.81
N GLU A 138 -17.13 37.90 -4.91
CA GLU A 138 -16.44 36.95 -4.04
C GLU A 138 -15.88 35.74 -4.83
N VAL A 139 -16.60 35.28 -5.85
CA VAL A 139 -16.08 34.26 -6.79
C VAL A 139 -14.82 34.76 -7.49
N LEU A 140 -14.83 36.00 -8.00
CA LEU A 140 -13.66 36.62 -8.63
C LEU A 140 -12.50 36.81 -7.65
N ASN A 141 -12.78 37.19 -6.40
CA ASN A 141 -11.78 37.29 -5.35
C ASN A 141 -11.13 35.96 -4.99
N LEU A 142 -11.93 34.87 -4.92
CA LEU A 142 -11.42 33.53 -4.61
C LEU A 142 -10.69 32.87 -5.77
N LEU A 143 -11.09 33.14 -7.00
CA LEU A 143 -10.46 32.56 -8.20
C LEU A 143 -9.22 33.34 -8.63
N GLY A 144 -8.92 34.47 -7.98
CA GLY A 144 -7.80 35.35 -8.30
C GLY A 144 -7.98 35.93 -9.69
N ALA A 145 -8.57 37.11 -9.80
CA ALA A 145 -8.62 37.83 -11.04
C ALA A 145 -7.19 38.08 -11.55
N GLY A 146 -6.70 37.20 -12.40
CA GLY A 146 -5.56 37.47 -13.28
C GLY A 146 -6.01 38.40 -14.37
N GLY A 147 -5.95 39.69 -14.12
CA GLY A 147 -6.02 40.67 -15.19
C GLY A 147 -4.75 40.61 -16.00
N ASP A 148 -4.88 40.43 -17.32
CA ASP A 148 -3.83 40.67 -18.28
C ASP A 148 -3.32 42.11 -18.17
N PRO A 149 -2.01 42.35 -18.31
CA PRO A 149 -1.47 43.70 -18.29
C PRO A 149 -1.66 44.37 -19.66
N GLU A 150 -2.64 45.23 -19.78
CA GLU A 150 -2.57 46.29 -20.80
C GLU A 150 -1.76 47.44 -20.28
N GLU A 151 -0.93 47.94 -21.19
CA GLU A 151 0.04 49.01 -21.07
C GLU A 151 -0.55 50.32 -20.51
N GLU A 152 0.10 50.90 -19.48
CA GLU A 152 0.12 52.35 -19.34
C GLU A 152 1.48 52.85 -18.83
N GLN A 153 1.96 53.86 -19.53
CA GLN A 153 3.24 54.54 -19.37
C GLN A 153 3.26 55.47 -18.14
N PRO A 154 4.44 55.98 -17.77
CA PRO A 154 4.69 56.54 -16.46
C PRO A 154 4.35 58.03 -16.34
N GLN A 155 3.80 58.48 -15.26
CA GLN A 155 3.87 59.85 -14.80
C GLN A 155 4.35 59.95 -13.38
N ASN A 156 5.31 60.81 -13.19
CA ASN A 156 6.16 61.08 -12.06
C ASN A 156 5.48 62.01 -11.01
N PRO A 157 6.13 62.30 -9.89
CA PRO A 157 5.55 62.41 -8.55
C PRO A 157 5.39 63.85 -8.08
N ALA A 158 4.56 64.07 -7.06
CA ALA A 158 4.69 65.21 -6.13
C ALA A 158 4.02 64.98 -4.80
N GLU A 159 4.82 64.98 -3.79
CA GLU A 159 4.72 65.57 -2.46
C GLU A 159 3.36 65.85 -1.85
N ALA A 160 3.14 65.30 -0.64
CA ALA A 160 2.72 66.12 0.52
C ALA A 160 2.91 65.35 1.83
N GLN A 161 3.60 66.03 2.72
CA GLN A 161 3.86 65.72 4.14
C GLN A 161 2.68 65.99 5.05
N GLY A 162 2.73 65.45 6.22
CA GLY A 162 2.07 65.92 7.45
C GLY A 162 0.98 64.98 7.97
N GLU A 163 0.87 64.56 9.15
CA GLU A 163 1.30 64.94 10.49
C GLU A 163 0.89 63.81 11.49
N GLN A 164 1.65 63.68 12.53
CA GLN A 164 1.42 62.79 13.66
C GLN A 164 0.33 63.29 14.60
N ALA A 165 -0.39 62.38 15.22
CA ALA A 165 -0.61 62.36 16.68
C ALA A 165 -1.53 61.19 17.14
N PRO A 166 -1.50 60.82 18.43
CA PRO A 166 -1.48 59.41 18.86
C PRO A 166 -2.73 58.98 19.68
N GLY A 167 -2.86 57.68 19.84
CA GLY A 167 -3.50 57.08 21.01
C GLY A 167 -4.93 56.63 20.83
N ALA A 168 -5.11 55.31 20.74
CA ALA A 168 -6.15 54.57 21.50
C ALA A 168 -5.97 53.09 21.31
N GLU A 169 -5.67 52.41 22.39
CA GLU A 169 -5.74 50.96 22.55
C GLU A 169 -7.16 50.46 22.25
N ARG A 170 -7.29 49.45 21.40
CA ARG A 170 -8.46 48.57 21.34
C ARG A 170 -7.99 47.13 21.14
N GLU A 171 -8.33 46.35 22.12
CA GLU A 171 -8.16 44.90 22.20
C GLU A 171 -8.89 44.16 21.07
N GLY A 172 -8.26 43.06 20.61
CA GLY A 172 -8.91 41.80 20.28
C GLY A 172 -9.77 41.74 19.03
N GLY A 173 -9.16 41.74 17.85
CA GLY A 173 -9.78 41.24 16.62
C GLY A 173 -8.93 40.10 16.00
N PRO A 174 -9.54 39.12 15.30
CA PRO A 174 -8.81 37.97 14.79
C PRO A 174 -7.73 38.41 13.80
N ARG A 175 -6.53 37.88 13.98
CA ARG A 175 -5.37 38.13 13.14
C ARG A 175 -5.73 37.85 11.67
N ARG A 176 -5.72 38.90 10.86
CA ARG A 176 -5.70 38.81 9.40
C ARG A 176 -4.45 38.01 9.02
N THR A 177 -4.61 36.84 8.42
CA THR A 177 -3.54 36.07 7.81
C THR A 177 -2.85 36.96 6.79
N ALA A 178 -1.57 37.27 7.04
CA ALA A 178 -0.73 38.02 6.10
C ALA A 178 -0.73 37.26 4.76
N LYS A 179 -0.97 37.99 3.65
CA LYS A 179 -0.86 37.43 2.29
C LYS A 179 0.49 36.73 2.18
N SER A 180 0.49 35.44 1.88
CA SER A 180 1.71 34.67 1.69
C SER A 180 2.62 35.32 0.63
N LYS A 181 3.93 35.38 0.92
CA LYS A 181 4.91 35.89 -0.04
C LYS A 181 5.22 34.87 -1.15
N THR A 182 4.70 33.66 -1.07
CA THR A 182 4.98 32.51 -1.95
C THR A 182 3.70 31.75 -2.33
N PRO A 183 2.69 32.38 -2.97
CA PRO A 183 1.40 31.74 -3.23
C PRO A 183 1.47 30.54 -4.19
N ALA A 184 2.34 30.56 -5.22
CA ALA A 184 2.50 29.44 -6.12
C ALA A 184 3.20 28.26 -5.43
N LEU A 185 4.21 28.52 -4.60
CA LEU A 185 4.86 27.48 -3.79
C LEU A 185 3.88 26.85 -2.79
N ASP A 186 3.07 27.65 -2.11
CA ASP A 186 2.10 27.16 -1.11
C ASP A 186 0.96 26.35 -1.77
N SER A 187 0.69 26.55 -3.07
CA SER A 187 -0.30 25.77 -3.83
C SER A 187 0.19 24.37 -4.22
N PHE A 188 1.50 24.17 -4.38
CA PHE A 188 2.13 22.93 -4.82
C PHE A 188 3.13 22.37 -3.81
N GLY A 189 3.28 22.99 -2.65
CA GLY A 189 4.22 22.62 -1.62
C GLY A 189 3.55 22.39 -0.27
N ARG A 190 4.17 21.51 0.54
CA ARG A 190 3.80 21.28 1.93
C ARG A 190 4.89 21.84 2.83
N ASP A 191 4.59 22.83 3.64
CA ASP A 191 5.56 23.46 4.56
C ASP A 191 5.78 22.61 5.81
N LEU A 192 6.92 21.92 5.88
CA LEU A 192 7.28 21.08 7.03
C LEU A 192 7.56 21.92 8.30
N THR A 193 8.07 23.14 8.15
CA THR A 193 8.33 24.02 9.30
C THR A 193 7.04 24.56 9.93
N GLU A 194 6.00 24.77 9.14
CA GLU A 194 4.68 25.11 9.66
C GLU A 194 4.03 23.93 10.38
N LEU A 195 4.11 22.73 9.80
CA LEU A 195 3.63 21.49 10.44
C LEU A 195 4.38 21.17 11.73
N ALA A 196 5.71 21.39 11.75
CA ALA A 196 6.52 21.26 12.98
C ALA A 196 6.04 22.22 14.07
N ARG A 197 5.74 23.47 13.71
CA ARG A 197 5.23 24.48 14.65
C ARG A 197 3.88 24.10 15.24
N ASN A 198 3.05 23.44 14.45
CA ASN A 198 1.73 22.95 14.87
C ASN A 198 1.79 21.59 15.60
N ASN A 199 2.97 20.98 15.77
CA ASN A 199 3.18 19.63 16.31
C ASN A 199 2.43 18.51 15.52
N GLU A 200 2.30 18.69 14.21
CA GLU A 200 1.65 17.73 13.32
C GLU A 200 2.62 16.68 12.77
N LEU A 201 3.94 16.91 12.89
CA LEU A 201 4.97 15.97 12.43
C LEU A 201 5.24 14.86 13.46
N ASP A 202 5.63 13.70 12.95
CA ASP A 202 6.04 12.57 13.78
C ASP A 202 7.39 12.84 14.47
N PRO A 203 7.62 12.31 15.67
CA PRO A 203 8.91 12.43 16.33
C PRO A 203 9.99 11.66 15.56
N VAL A 204 11.12 12.31 15.30
CA VAL A 204 12.25 11.70 14.59
C VAL A 204 13.25 11.14 15.60
N ILE A 205 13.49 9.84 15.52
CA ILE A 205 14.27 9.08 16.48
C ILE A 205 15.47 8.45 15.79
N GLY A 206 16.66 8.56 16.43
CA GLY A 206 17.87 7.86 16.02
C GLY A 206 18.54 8.38 14.74
N ARG A 207 18.15 9.57 14.23
CA ARG A 207 18.70 10.18 13.00
C ARG A 207 19.52 11.46 13.25
N HIS A 208 20.04 11.64 14.46
CA HIS A 208 20.77 12.87 14.83
C HIS A 208 22.01 13.09 13.98
N ALA A 209 22.79 12.05 13.67
CA ALA A 209 24.01 12.17 12.88
C ALA A 209 23.73 12.61 11.42
N GLU A 210 22.68 12.07 10.82
CA GLU A 210 22.27 12.43 9.45
C GLU A 210 21.71 13.86 9.42
N ILE A 211 20.91 14.26 10.42
CA ILE A 211 20.37 15.63 10.53
C ILE A 211 21.51 16.63 10.76
N GLU A 212 22.46 16.34 11.67
CA GLU A 212 23.62 17.19 11.89
C GLU A 212 24.46 17.35 10.62
N ARG A 213 24.68 16.24 9.90
CA ARG A 213 25.40 16.26 8.62
C ARG A 213 24.68 17.08 7.56
N LEU A 214 23.35 17.00 7.53
CA LEU A 214 22.50 17.77 6.62
C LEU A 214 22.62 19.27 6.93
N ILE A 215 22.54 19.67 8.20
CA ILE A 215 22.75 21.05 8.67
C ILE A 215 24.14 21.56 8.27
N GLN A 216 25.20 20.78 8.51
CA GLN A 216 26.56 21.13 8.13
C GLN A 216 26.69 21.41 6.63
N ILE A 217 26.05 20.61 5.76
CA ILE A 217 26.11 20.80 4.32
C ILE A 217 25.32 22.04 3.91
N LEU A 218 24.14 22.28 4.46
CA LEU A 218 23.32 23.46 4.17
C LEU A 218 24.05 24.79 4.52
N CYS A 219 24.90 24.77 5.53
CA CYS A 219 25.70 25.94 5.95
C CYS A 219 26.97 26.16 5.11
N ARG A 220 27.31 25.29 4.16
CA ARG A 220 28.49 25.44 3.31
C ARG A 220 28.33 26.57 2.29
N ARG A 221 29.44 27.19 1.91
CA ARG A 221 29.46 28.23 0.86
C ARG A 221 29.20 27.64 -0.55
N THR A 222 29.69 26.44 -0.79
CA THR A 222 29.57 25.71 -2.06
C THR A 222 29.17 24.27 -1.79
N LYS A 223 28.53 23.59 -2.73
CA LYS A 223 27.97 22.23 -2.56
C LYS A 223 27.06 22.16 -1.33
N ASN A 224 26.18 23.14 -1.22
CA ASN A 224 25.27 23.34 -0.10
C ASN A 224 23.88 22.70 -0.34
N ASN A 225 23.76 21.81 -1.29
CA ASN A 225 22.55 21.02 -1.54
C ASN A 225 22.82 19.56 -1.13
N PRO A 226 22.35 19.10 0.03
CA PRO A 226 22.48 17.71 0.43
C PRO A 226 21.52 16.82 -0.34
N VAL A 227 21.96 15.56 -0.60
CA VAL A 227 21.10 14.50 -1.14
C VAL A 227 21.16 13.30 -0.21
N LEU A 228 19.99 12.89 0.29
CA LEU A 228 19.81 11.70 1.11
C LEU A 228 19.73 10.47 0.18
N LEU A 229 20.72 9.58 0.30
CA LEU A 229 20.82 8.36 -0.50
C LEU A 229 20.53 7.15 0.36
N GLY A 230 19.56 6.35 -0.03
CA GLY A 230 19.22 5.12 0.68
C GLY A 230 18.06 4.40 0.01
N GLU A 231 17.82 3.17 0.40
CA GLU A 231 16.68 2.38 -0.11
C GLU A 231 15.33 3.02 0.22
N ALA A 232 14.28 2.62 -0.51
CA ALA A 232 12.92 3.06 -0.19
C ALA A 232 12.52 2.56 1.20
N GLY A 233 11.90 3.43 2.02
CA GLY A 233 11.44 3.06 3.37
C GLY A 233 12.49 3.15 4.49
N VAL A 234 13.74 3.64 4.23
CA VAL A 234 14.74 3.84 5.29
C VAL A 234 14.49 5.08 6.17
N GLY A 235 13.51 5.92 5.81
CA GLY A 235 13.17 7.13 6.56
C GLY A 235 13.87 8.41 6.07
N LYS A 236 14.14 8.55 4.77
CA LYS A 236 14.73 9.78 4.19
C LYS A 236 13.86 11.01 4.43
N THR A 237 12.56 10.90 4.26
CA THR A 237 11.59 11.97 4.50
C THR A 237 11.53 12.36 5.98
N ALA A 238 11.63 11.38 6.90
CA ALA A 238 11.70 11.64 8.34
C ALA A 238 12.92 12.48 8.72
N ILE A 239 14.07 12.33 8.05
CA ILE A 239 15.26 13.18 8.29
C ILE A 239 14.95 14.63 7.90
N ALA A 240 14.20 14.88 6.82
CA ALA A 240 13.78 16.24 6.47
C ALA A 240 12.78 16.81 7.48
N GLU A 241 11.85 15.99 7.99
CA GLU A 241 10.94 16.37 9.06
C GLU A 241 11.71 16.71 10.36
N GLY A 242 12.73 15.92 10.68
CA GLY A 242 13.63 16.20 11.82
C GLY A 242 14.40 17.51 11.66
N LEU A 243 14.85 17.84 10.44
CA LEU A 243 15.43 19.15 10.17
C LEU A 243 14.43 20.28 10.41
N ALA A 244 13.17 20.12 9.98
CA ALA A 244 12.12 21.12 10.21
C ALA A 244 11.86 21.32 11.72
N GLN A 245 11.84 20.24 12.49
CA GLN A 245 11.70 20.28 13.95
C GLN A 245 12.90 20.99 14.60
N ALA A 246 14.14 20.66 14.17
CA ALA A 246 15.36 21.30 14.66
C ALA A 246 15.39 22.82 14.34
N ILE A 247 14.89 23.25 13.19
CA ILE A 247 14.75 24.68 12.84
C ILE A 247 13.78 25.38 13.82
N ILE A 248 12.63 24.79 14.08
CA ILE A 248 11.63 25.39 14.98
C ILE A 248 12.11 25.41 16.44
N ASN A 249 12.80 24.35 16.87
CA ASN A 249 13.39 24.25 18.21
C ASN A 249 14.66 25.12 18.40
N GLN A 250 15.13 25.78 17.33
CA GLN A 250 16.38 26.56 17.32
C GLN A 250 17.65 25.72 17.63
N GLU A 251 17.64 24.44 17.29
CA GLU A 251 18.77 23.52 17.41
C GLU A 251 19.70 23.55 16.18
N VAL A 252 19.65 24.62 15.41
CA VAL A 252 20.41 24.82 14.18
C VAL A 252 21.21 26.12 14.28
N PRO A 253 22.26 26.34 13.45
CA PRO A 253 22.96 27.61 13.38
C PRO A 253 22.07 28.78 12.96
N ASP A 254 22.40 30.01 13.38
CA ASP A 254 21.64 31.25 13.11
C ASP A 254 21.27 31.46 11.65
N LEU A 255 22.11 30.97 10.71
CA LEU A 255 21.84 31.03 9.27
C LEU A 255 20.56 30.28 8.83
N LEU A 256 20.08 29.37 9.65
CA LEU A 256 18.91 28.52 9.34
C LEU A 256 17.67 28.87 10.19
N TYR A 257 17.72 29.77 11.17
CA TYR A 257 16.60 30.08 12.06
C TYR A 257 15.35 30.56 11.34
N ASP A 258 15.51 31.39 10.31
CA ASP A 258 14.39 31.96 9.55
C ASP A 258 14.01 31.14 8.30
N LYS A 259 14.62 29.96 8.13
CA LYS A 259 14.38 29.14 6.94
C LYS A 259 13.08 28.36 7.06
N ARG A 260 12.36 28.28 5.94
CA ARG A 260 11.19 27.43 5.73
C ARG A 260 11.62 26.21 4.92
N LEU A 261 11.32 25.03 5.38
CA LEU A 261 11.53 23.79 4.65
C LEU A 261 10.21 23.36 3.99
N VAL A 262 10.16 23.41 2.67
CA VAL A 262 8.93 23.13 1.89
C VAL A 262 9.16 21.93 1.00
N VAL A 263 8.33 20.90 1.14
CA VAL A 263 8.29 19.73 0.24
C VAL A 263 7.63 20.15 -1.07
N LEU A 264 8.30 19.95 -2.18
CA LEU A 264 7.74 20.22 -3.51
C LEU A 264 7.04 18.96 -4.04
N ASP A 265 5.72 19.03 -4.22
CA ASP A 265 4.94 17.94 -4.82
C ASP A 265 4.94 18.07 -6.34
N LEU A 266 5.80 17.28 -6.99
CA LEU A 266 5.90 17.26 -8.44
C LEU A 266 4.69 16.62 -9.10
N ALA A 267 4.05 15.66 -8.46
CA ALA A 267 2.85 15.00 -8.98
C ALA A 267 1.68 16.00 -9.03
N ALA A 268 1.50 16.81 -7.98
CA ALA A 268 0.51 17.89 -7.96
C ALA A 268 0.78 18.96 -9.03
N MET A 269 2.05 19.24 -9.31
CA MET A 269 2.41 20.21 -10.38
C MET A 269 2.11 19.71 -11.78
N VAL A 270 2.20 18.39 -12.02
CA VAL A 270 1.86 17.76 -13.32
C VAL A 270 0.36 17.57 -13.44
N ALA A 271 -0.35 17.33 -12.34
CA ALA A 271 -1.79 17.10 -12.35
C ALA A 271 -2.55 18.26 -12.99
N GLY A 272 -3.43 17.92 -13.95
CA GLY A 272 -4.25 18.91 -14.66
C GLY A 272 -3.54 19.70 -15.76
N THR A 273 -2.25 19.45 -16.04
CA THR A 273 -1.57 20.06 -17.19
C THR A 273 -1.85 19.25 -18.46
N LYS A 274 -2.42 19.90 -19.48
CA LYS A 274 -2.66 19.27 -20.81
C LYS A 274 -1.46 19.42 -21.75
N TYR A 275 -0.60 20.40 -21.53
CA TYR A 275 0.52 20.75 -22.38
C TYR A 275 1.79 20.93 -21.56
N ARG A 276 2.93 20.53 -22.12
CA ARG A 276 4.27 20.64 -21.53
C ARG A 276 4.58 22.07 -21.02
N GLY A 277 4.16 23.11 -21.76
CA GLY A 277 4.40 24.51 -21.40
C GLY A 277 3.78 24.93 -20.07
N GLN A 278 2.60 24.42 -19.73
CA GLN A 278 1.92 24.76 -18.47
C GLN A 278 2.68 24.26 -17.23
N PHE A 279 3.27 23.08 -17.30
CA PHE A 279 4.12 22.55 -16.24
C PHE A 279 5.41 23.39 -16.09
N GLU A 280 6.05 23.73 -17.20
CA GLU A 280 7.25 24.58 -17.20
C GLU A 280 6.96 25.97 -16.61
N GLU A 281 5.79 26.56 -16.89
CA GLU A 281 5.34 27.83 -16.30
C GLU A 281 5.13 27.73 -14.79
N ARG A 282 4.48 26.66 -14.30
CA ARG A 282 4.29 26.42 -12.87
C ARG A 282 5.62 26.30 -12.13
N ILE A 283 6.56 25.51 -12.65
CA ILE A 283 7.92 25.40 -12.07
C ILE A 283 8.63 26.75 -12.09
N LYS A 284 8.57 27.50 -13.20
CA LYS A 284 9.20 28.83 -13.28
C LYS A 284 8.61 29.80 -12.26
N ALA A 285 7.27 29.78 -12.06
CA ALA A 285 6.62 30.60 -11.04
C ALA A 285 7.13 30.27 -9.64
N VAL A 286 7.12 29.00 -9.25
CA VAL A 286 7.64 28.52 -7.95
C VAL A 286 9.11 28.89 -7.78
N MET A 287 9.95 28.66 -8.79
CA MET A 287 11.38 29.02 -8.73
C MET A 287 11.61 30.52 -8.55
N ASN A 288 10.83 31.37 -9.21
CA ASN A 288 10.91 32.81 -9.06
C ASN A 288 10.50 33.27 -7.65
N GLU A 289 9.48 32.64 -7.05
CA GLU A 289 9.07 32.91 -5.69
C GLU A 289 10.16 32.50 -4.67
N VAL A 290 10.72 31.29 -4.81
CA VAL A 290 11.81 30.81 -3.96
C VAL A 290 13.04 31.72 -4.01
N ARG A 291 13.41 32.19 -5.21
CA ARG A 291 14.51 33.16 -5.41
C ARG A 291 14.25 34.51 -4.71
N ARG A 292 13.03 35.00 -4.77
CA ARG A 292 12.64 36.28 -4.11
C ARG A 292 12.57 36.14 -2.60
N ALA A 293 12.06 35.01 -2.10
CA ALA A 293 11.87 34.77 -0.70
C ALA A 293 13.19 34.59 0.07
N LYS A 294 14.23 33.99 -0.53
CA LYS A 294 15.59 33.72 0.03
C LYS A 294 15.62 32.90 1.32
N ASN A 295 14.48 32.71 1.98
CA ASN A 295 14.34 31.97 3.22
C ASN A 295 13.73 30.57 3.03
N VAL A 296 13.59 30.09 1.80
CA VAL A 296 13.00 28.79 1.49
C VAL A 296 14.11 27.79 1.15
N ILE A 297 14.04 26.61 1.76
CA ILE A 297 14.78 25.40 1.38
C ILE A 297 13.75 24.45 0.80
N LEU A 298 13.96 23.99 -0.43
CA LEU A 298 13.09 23.00 -1.07
C LEU A 298 13.49 21.59 -0.65
N PHE A 299 12.54 20.78 -0.22
CA PHE A 299 12.74 19.34 -0.13
C PHE A 299 12.13 18.67 -1.36
N ILE A 300 12.92 17.88 -2.05
CA ILE A 300 12.53 17.20 -3.29
C ILE A 300 12.70 15.71 -3.07
N ASP A 301 11.58 15.05 -2.82
CA ASP A 301 11.57 13.58 -2.77
C ASP A 301 11.65 13.03 -4.20
N GLU A 302 12.22 11.85 -4.36
CA GLU A 302 12.49 11.25 -5.67
C GLU A 302 13.20 12.21 -6.64
N LEU A 303 14.30 12.81 -6.18
CA LEU A 303 15.08 13.83 -6.94
C LEU A 303 15.35 13.43 -8.40
N HIS A 304 15.46 12.13 -8.68
CA HIS A 304 15.68 11.58 -10.01
C HIS A 304 14.54 11.89 -10.98
N THR A 305 13.32 12.11 -10.52
CA THR A 305 12.16 12.46 -11.36
C THR A 305 12.33 13.81 -12.04
N LEU A 306 13.10 14.71 -11.44
CA LEU A 306 13.43 16.02 -12.03
C LEU A 306 14.44 15.95 -13.15
N VAL A 307 15.31 14.94 -13.19
CA VAL A 307 16.54 14.93 -14.02
C VAL A 307 16.39 14.07 -15.26
N GLY A 308 15.33 13.33 -15.43
CA GLY A 308 15.20 12.57 -16.67
C GLY A 308 14.48 11.23 -16.60
N ALA A 309 13.37 11.15 -15.92
CA ALA A 309 12.43 10.03 -16.13
C ALA A 309 11.78 10.05 -17.55
N GLY A 310 12.37 10.78 -18.48
CA GLY A 310 11.91 11.03 -19.84
C GLY A 310 12.56 10.15 -20.91
N GLY A 311 12.64 8.83 -20.69
CA GLY A 311 13.00 7.88 -21.76
C GLY A 311 11.85 7.53 -22.70
N ALA A 312 10.63 7.93 -22.41
CA ALA A 312 9.49 7.78 -23.32
C ALA A 312 9.18 9.12 -24.02
N GLU A 313 8.89 9.10 -25.31
CA GLU A 313 8.45 10.26 -26.07
C GLU A 313 7.28 10.96 -25.36
N GLY A 314 7.54 12.12 -24.73
CA GLY A 314 6.53 12.91 -24.00
C GLY A 314 6.81 13.16 -22.51
N ALA A 315 7.88 12.63 -21.92
CA ALA A 315 8.20 12.88 -20.52
C ALA A 315 8.67 14.34 -20.30
N ILE A 316 8.15 14.92 -19.24
CA ILE A 316 8.30 16.34 -18.88
C ILE A 316 9.67 16.53 -18.24
N ASP A 317 10.57 17.27 -18.91
CA ASP A 317 11.92 17.54 -18.44
C ASP A 317 11.95 18.83 -17.60
N ALA A 318 11.76 18.69 -16.29
CA ALA A 318 11.89 19.79 -15.32
C ALA A 318 13.35 20.25 -15.13
N SER A 319 14.31 19.43 -15.57
CA SER A 319 15.73 19.67 -15.34
C SER A 319 16.23 20.96 -16.01
N ASN A 320 15.65 21.32 -17.17
CA ASN A 320 16.05 22.52 -17.91
C ASN A 320 15.75 23.82 -17.15
N VAL A 321 14.75 23.82 -16.26
CA VAL A 321 14.40 24.99 -15.44
C VAL A 321 15.18 25.00 -14.11
N LEU A 322 15.37 23.84 -13.49
CA LEU A 322 16.01 23.70 -12.19
C LEU A 322 17.54 23.71 -12.25
N LYS A 323 18.14 23.07 -13.27
CA LYS A 323 19.60 23.05 -13.46
C LYS A 323 20.27 24.44 -13.42
N PRO A 324 19.78 25.47 -14.14
CA PRO A 324 20.37 26.80 -14.08
C PRO A 324 20.30 27.42 -12.67
N ALA A 325 19.17 27.26 -11.99
CA ALA A 325 18.96 27.82 -10.66
C ALA A 325 19.85 27.16 -9.58
N LEU A 326 19.94 25.83 -9.63
CA LEU A 326 20.85 25.06 -8.77
C LEU A 326 22.32 25.32 -9.10
N SER A 327 22.67 25.41 -10.39
CA SER A 327 24.05 25.64 -10.82
C SER A 327 24.57 27.03 -10.42
N ARG A 328 23.71 28.05 -10.36
CA ARG A 328 24.08 29.40 -9.90
C ARG A 328 24.03 29.56 -8.39
N GLY A 329 23.52 28.57 -7.64
CA GLY A 329 23.32 28.67 -6.20
C GLY A 329 22.23 29.65 -5.78
N GLU A 330 21.25 29.89 -6.65
CA GLU A 330 20.14 30.83 -6.43
C GLU A 330 19.07 30.23 -5.51
N ILE A 331 19.04 28.92 -5.39
CA ILE A 331 18.13 28.15 -4.54
C ILE A 331 18.91 27.11 -3.74
N GLN A 332 18.43 26.80 -2.54
CA GLN A 332 18.89 25.68 -1.73
C GLN A 332 17.85 24.56 -1.77
N CYS A 333 18.32 23.33 -1.95
CA CYS A 333 17.44 22.17 -1.89
C CYS A 333 18.09 21.00 -1.14
N VAL A 334 17.22 20.17 -0.57
CA VAL A 334 17.52 18.87 0.00
C VAL A 334 16.87 17.84 -0.92
N GLY A 335 17.63 16.95 -1.51
CA GLY A 335 17.10 15.87 -2.34
C GLY A 335 17.03 14.55 -1.58
N ALA A 336 16.13 13.67 -1.97
CA ALA A 336 16.09 12.30 -1.52
C ALA A 336 15.94 11.37 -2.74
N THR A 337 16.71 10.28 -2.79
CA THR A 337 16.63 9.29 -3.89
C THR A 337 17.31 7.97 -3.47
N THR A 338 17.26 6.96 -4.31
CA THR A 338 18.00 5.71 -4.12
C THR A 338 19.43 5.80 -4.69
N PHE A 339 20.33 4.89 -4.27
CA PHE A 339 21.70 4.85 -4.81
C PHE A 339 21.73 4.60 -6.32
N ASP A 340 20.89 3.69 -6.82
CA ASP A 340 20.86 3.32 -8.23
C ASP A 340 20.35 4.46 -9.11
N GLU A 341 19.30 5.16 -8.67
CA GLU A 341 18.73 6.32 -9.36
C GLU A 341 19.69 7.50 -9.34
N TYR A 342 20.36 7.74 -8.21
CA TYR A 342 21.38 8.79 -8.12
C TYR A 342 22.51 8.56 -9.13
N ARG A 343 23.05 7.33 -9.18
CA ARG A 343 24.09 6.94 -10.13
C ARG A 343 23.62 7.05 -11.58
N LYS A 344 22.38 6.65 -11.85
CA LYS A 344 21.81 6.63 -13.21
C LYS A 344 21.53 8.03 -13.76
N TYR A 345 21.04 8.95 -12.91
CA TYR A 345 20.50 10.24 -13.37
C TYR A 345 21.29 11.46 -12.90
N ILE A 346 21.89 11.46 -11.69
CA ILE A 346 22.55 12.63 -11.13
C ILE A 346 24.06 12.58 -11.39
N GLU A 347 24.75 11.48 -11.11
CA GLU A 347 26.21 11.35 -11.33
C GLU A 347 26.62 11.52 -12.81
N LYS A 348 25.75 11.17 -13.74
CA LYS A 348 26.01 11.37 -15.18
C LYS A 348 25.97 12.82 -15.61
N ASP A 349 25.37 13.72 -14.80
CA ASP A 349 25.28 15.13 -15.08
C ASP A 349 26.31 15.91 -14.26
N ALA A 350 27.45 16.22 -14.85
CA ALA A 350 28.55 16.91 -14.17
C ALA A 350 28.17 18.29 -13.58
N ALA A 351 27.11 18.94 -14.07
CA ALA A 351 26.64 20.22 -13.55
C ALA A 351 25.89 20.03 -12.23
N LEU A 352 25.12 18.95 -12.09
CA LEU A 352 24.40 18.60 -10.85
C LEU A 352 25.33 17.97 -9.83
N GLU A 353 26.16 17.02 -10.22
CA GLU A 353 27.11 16.32 -9.33
C GLU A 353 27.98 17.32 -8.53
N ARG A 354 28.44 18.40 -9.18
CA ARG A 354 29.25 19.43 -8.52
C ARG A 354 28.49 20.29 -7.51
N ARG A 355 27.16 20.20 -7.46
CA ARG A 355 26.29 21.04 -6.60
C ARG A 355 25.68 20.26 -5.46
N PHE A 356 25.55 18.97 -5.63
CA PHE A 356 25.02 18.08 -4.61
C PHE A 356 26.11 17.44 -3.75
N GLN A 357 25.78 17.21 -2.50
CA GLN A 357 26.61 16.46 -1.56
C GLN A 357 25.79 15.29 -1.01
N SER A 358 26.23 14.08 -1.28
CA SER A 358 25.54 12.87 -0.84
C SER A 358 25.70 12.61 0.68
N ILE A 359 24.64 12.12 1.29
CA ILE A 359 24.55 11.59 2.64
C ILE A 359 23.96 10.19 2.53
N ALA A 360 24.71 9.17 2.90
CA ALA A 360 24.19 7.81 2.93
C ALA A 360 23.27 7.63 4.15
N VAL A 361 22.09 7.08 3.91
CA VAL A 361 21.08 6.76 4.94
C VAL A 361 20.93 5.25 4.97
N GLU A 362 21.49 4.64 6.01
CA GLU A 362 21.41 3.20 6.21
C GLU A 362 20.12 2.79 6.93
N PRO A 363 19.60 1.57 6.68
CA PRO A 363 18.49 1.02 7.45
C PRO A 363 18.85 0.95 8.94
N PRO A 364 17.94 1.36 9.85
CA PRO A 364 18.18 1.26 11.28
C PRO A 364 18.29 -0.22 11.69
N ASN A 365 19.09 -0.48 12.71
CA ASN A 365 19.19 -1.80 13.32
C ASN A 365 17.92 -2.14 14.15
N ALA A 366 17.82 -3.37 14.64
CA ALA A 366 16.63 -3.83 15.37
C ALA A 366 16.35 -2.99 16.63
N VAL A 367 17.39 -2.59 17.37
CA VAL A 367 17.24 -1.78 18.60
C VAL A 367 16.71 -0.39 18.27
N GLN A 368 17.33 0.28 17.29
CA GLN A 368 16.89 1.58 16.81
C GLN A 368 15.46 1.53 16.25
N THR A 369 15.11 0.46 15.54
CA THR A 369 13.74 0.29 15.01
C THR A 369 12.72 0.16 16.14
N ILE A 370 13.02 -0.59 17.21
CA ILE A 370 12.13 -0.68 18.39
C ILE A 370 11.94 0.70 19.03
N GLU A 371 12.99 1.52 19.13
CA GLU A 371 12.90 2.88 19.66
C GLU A 371 12.02 3.76 18.76
N ILE A 372 12.17 3.67 17.44
CA ILE A 372 11.32 4.37 16.48
C ILE A 372 9.85 3.98 16.67
N LEU A 373 9.56 2.68 16.76
CA LEU A 373 8.19 2.22 16.98
C LEU A 373 7.61 2.67 18.32
N LYS A 374 8.43 2.73 19.38
CA LYS A 374 8.01 3.27 20.68
C LYS A 374 7.64 4.75 20.59
N GLY A 375 8.40 5.54 19.85
CA GLY A 375 8.09 6.96 19.64
C GLY A 375 6.84 7.20 18.78
N LEU A 376 6.55 6.31 17.86
CA LEU A 376 5.35 6.39 17.00
C LEU A 376 4.11 5.79 17.67
N ARG A 377 4.29 4.94 18.69
CA ARG A 377 3.24 4.16 19.35
C ARG A 377 2.00 4.97 19.70
N ASP A 378 2.15 6.11 20.34
CA ASP A 378 1.03 6.88 20.87
C ASP A 378 0.18 7.50 19.75
N ARG A 379 0.78 7.84 18.61
CA ARG A 379 0.07 8.32 17.43
C ARG A 379 -0.74 7.22 16.75
N TYR A 380 -0.14 6.04 16.55
CA TYR A 380 -0.85 4.87 16.00
C TYR A 380 -1.92 4.37 16.97
N ALA A 381 -1.65 4.40 18.29
CA ALA A 381 -2.62 4.07 19.31
C ALA A 381 -3.84 5.00 19.28
N ALA A 382 -3.63 6.31 19.15
CA ALA A 382 -4.70 7.29 19.02
C ALA A 382 -5.49 7.13 17.70
N HIS A 383 -4.80 6.87 16.59
CA HIS A 383 -5.43 6.71 15.28
C HIS A 383 -6.35 5.49 15.23
N HIS A 384 -5.86 4.34 15.68
CA HIS A 384 -6.61 3.08 15.66
C HIS A 384 -7.48 2.86 16.90
N ARG A 385 -7.32 3.68 17.97
CA ARG A 385 -7.96 3.51 19.29
C ARG A 385 -7.66 2.14 19.90
N VAL A 386 -6.37 1.77 19.89
CA VAL A 386 -5.85 0.52 20.44
C VAL A 386 -4.61 0.80 21.28
N LYS A 387 -4.25 -0.10 22.19
CA LYS A 387 -2.98 -0.05 22.93
C LYS A 387 -1.99 -1.05 22.32
N TYR A 388 -0.74 -0.64 22.17
CA TYR A 388 0.35 -1.52 21.74
C TYR A 388 1.23 -1.88 22.95
N THR A 389 1.46 -3.18 23.17
CA THR A 389 2.40 -3.65 24.19
C THR A 389 3.84 -3.54 23.71
N ASP A 390 4.79 -3.40 24.61
CA ASP A 390 6.22 -3.36 24.24
C ASP A 390 6.69 -4.68 23.59
N ASP A 391 6.10 -5.81 23.99
CA ASP A 391 6.38 -7.11 23.39
C ASP A 391 5.83 -7.19 21.96
N ALA A 392 4.67 -6.60 21.69
CA ALA A 392 4.13 -6.49 20.33
C ALA A 392 5.07 -5.69 19.41
N LEU A 393 5.58 -4.54 19.87
CA LEU A 393 6.52 -3.73 19.09
C LEU A 393 7.84 -4.48 18.81
N ARG A 394 8.37 -5.20 19.83
CA ARG A 394 9.55 -6.04 19.66
C ARG A 394 9.31 -7.15 18.66
N SER A 395 8.20 -7.87 18.80
CA SER A 395 7.80 -8.94 17.88
C SER A 395 7.55 -8.42 16.45
N ALA A 396 7.00 -7.21 16.29
CA ALA A 396 6.83 -6.60 14.97
C ALA A 396 8.18 -6.39 14.27
N VAL A 397 9.22 -5.95 14.99
CA VAL A 397 10.57 -5.79 14.43
C VAL A 397 11.21 -7.13 14.10
N GLU A 398 11.17 -8.09 15.02
CA GLU A 398 11.81 -9.40 14.85
C GLU A 398 11.16 -10.20 13.73
N LEU A 399 9.82 -10.27 13.73
CA LEU A 399 9.08 -11.04 12.73
C LEU A 399 9.13 -10.38 11.34
N SER A 400 9.03 -9.05 11.26
CA SER A 400 9.18 -8.36 9.98
C SER A 400 10.60 -8.50 9.42
N ALA A 401 11.64 -8.42 10.28
CA ALA A 401 13.02 -8.62 9.85
C ALA A 401 13.23 -10.02 9.26
N ARG A 402 12.61 -11.04 9.87
CA ARG A 402 12.78 -12.45 9.49
C ARG A 402 11.89 -12.87 8.32
N TYR A 403 10.66 -12.39 8.24
CA TYR A 403 9.65 -12.94 7.34
C TYR A 403 9.24 -12.00 6.21
N ILE A 404 9.41 -10.69 6.35
CA ILE A 404 9.10 -9.73 5.29
C ILE A 404 10.39 -9.39 4.53
N THR A 405 10.56 -10.02 3.36
CA THR A 405 11.66 -9.78 2.43
C THR A 405 11.26 -8.72 1.39
N GLY A 406 12.22 -8.00 0.84
CA GLY A 406 11.99 -7.00 -0.21
C GLY A 406 11.58 -5.59 0.28
N ARG A 407 11.52 -5.39 1.60
CA ARG A 407 11.38 -4.06 2.24
C ARG A 407 12.41 -3.91 3.35
N VAL A 408 12.77 -2.68 3.67
CA VAL A 408 13.77 -2.37 4.70
C VAL A 408 13.14 -1.87 5.99
N GLN A 409 13.91 -1.87 7.07
CA GLN A 409 13.51 -1.22 8.31
C GLN A 409 13.69 0.31 8.17
N PRO A 410 12.84 1.14 8.83
CA PRO A 410 11.75 0.77 9.75
C PRO A 410 10.40 0.50 9.06
N ASP A 411 10.25 0.83 7.78
CA ASP A 411 9.01 0.83 7.01
C ASP A 411 8.18 -0.45 7.19
N LYS A 412 8.80 -1.62 6.98
CA LYS A 412 8.10 -2.91 7.14
C LYS A 412 7.58 -3.18 8.55
N SER A 413 8.24 -2.68 9.59
CA SER A 413 7.77 -2.82 10.97
C SER A 413 6.63 -1.86 11.28
N ILE A 414 6.68 -0.66 10.72
CA ILE A 414 5.61 0.34 10.79
C ILE A 414 4.34 -0.21 10.11
N ASP A 415 4.46 -0.77 8.91
CA ASP A 415 3.34 -1.41 8.22
C ASP A 415 2.69 -2.52 9.06
N VAL A 416 3.49 -3.34 9.75
CA VAL A 416 2.97 -4.42 10.60
C VAL A 416 2.15 -3.88 11.77
N ILE A 417 2.61 -2.83 12.47
CA ILE A 417 1.85 -2.24 13.59
C ILE A 417 0.61 -1.51 13.11
N ASP A 418 0.67 -0.84 11.97
CA ASP A 418 -0.45 -0.15 11.35
C ASP A 418 -1.56 -1.14 10.95
N GLU A 419 -1.21 -2.20 10.21
CA GLU A 419 -2.15 -3.28 9.84
C GLU A 419 -2.72 -3.98 11.07
N ALA A 420 -1.90 -4.19 12.13
CA ALA A 420 -2.37 -4.81 13.38
C ALA A 420 -3.42 -3.94 14.08
N GLY A 421 -3.17 -2.63 14.16
CA GLY A 421 -4.13 -1.69 14.72
C GLY A 421 -5.42 -1.61 13.93
N ALA A 422 -5.31 -1.49 12.60
CA ALA A 422 -6.44 -1.45 11.68
C ALA A 422 -7.30 -2.73 11.79
N ARG A 423 -6.65 -3.90 11.80
CA ARG A 423 -7.34 -5.20 11.91
C ARG A 423 -8.09 -5.35 13.22
N LEU A 424 -7.45 -4.98 14.33
CA LEU A 424 -8.07 -5.10 15.64
C LEU A 424 -9.26 -4.14 15.77
N ARG A 425 -9.15 -2.93 15.23
CA ARG A 425 -10.25 -1.98 15.15
C ARG A 425 -11.41 -2.52 14.31
N LEU A 426 -11.13 -3.10 13.13
CA LEU A 426 -12.18 -3.71 12.30
C LEU A 426 -12.86 -4.89 13.03
N LYS A 427 -12.09 -5.74 13.72
CA LYS A 427 -12.64 -6.86 14.51
C LYS A 427 -13.55 -6.35 15.63
N SER A 428 -13.20 -5.25 16.28
CA SER A 428 -14.04 -4.62 17.30
C SER A 428 -15.31 -3.97 16.72
N MET A 429 -15.27 -3.49 15.46
CA MET A 429 -16.41 -2.88 14.77
C MET A 429 -17.38 -3.89 14.16
N THR A 430 -17.02 -5.18 14.07
CA THR A 430 -17.89 -6.22 13.50
C THR A 430 -19.08 -6.43 14.45
N LYS A 431 -20.29 -6.34 13.91
CA LYS A 431 -21.54 -6.53 14.66
C LYS A 431 -21.56 -7.94 15.27
N PRO A 432 -21.95 -8.10 16.54
CA PRO A 432 -22.14 -9.42 17.13
C PRO A 432 -23.16 -10.26 16.36
N PRO A 433 -23.00 -11.57 16.27
CA PRO A 433 -23.96 -12.44 15.57
C PRO A 433 -25.38 -12.29 16.10
N ASP A 434 -25.55 -12.12 17.40
CA ASP A 434 -26.84 -11.90 18.05
C ASP A 434 -27.60 -10.67 17.51
N LEU A 435 -26.88 -9.63 17.14
CA LEU A 435 -27.46 -8.39 16.59
C LEU A 435 -27.96 -8.62 15.15
N THR A 436 -27.23 -9.43 14.39
CA THR A 436 -27.59 -9.79 13.01
C THR A 436 -28.83 -10.68 13.01
N GLU A 437 -28.91 -11.68 13.92
CA GLU A 437 -30.10 -12.51 14.07
C GLU A 437 -31.34 -11.73 14.50
N LEU A 438 -31.17 -10.76 15.40
CA LEU A 438 -32.29 -9.87 15.81
C LEU A 438 -32.73 -8.98 14.66
N GLU A 439 -31.81 -8.46 13.84
CA GLU A 439 -32.13 -7.69 12.62
C GLU A 439 -32.95 -8.51 11.63
N GLU A 440 -32.54 -9.76 11.35
CA GLU A 440 -33.28 -10.67 10.48
C GLU A 440 -34.66 -11.04 11.02
N LYS A 441 -34.79 -11.27 12.33
CA LYS A 441 -36.08 -11.58 12.97
C LYS A 441 -37.05 -10.40 12.89
N VAL A 442 -36.56 -9.18 13.13
CA VAL A 442 -37.38 -7.94 13.00
C VAL A 442 -37.82 -7.74 11.57
N GLU A 443 -36.95 -7.99 10.59
CA GLU A 443 -37.29 -7.85 9.17
C GLU A 443 -38.32 -8.90 8.71
N ARG A 444 -38.17 -10.16 9.13
CA ARG A 444 -39.19 -11.21 8.86
C ARG A 444 -40.57 -10.87 9.43
N LEU A 445 -40.63 -10.40 10.68
CA LEU A 445 -41.89 -9.99 11.30
C LEU A 445 -42.49 -8.75 10.62
N ALA A 446 -41.68 -7.86 10.06
CA ALA A 446 -42.15 -6.71 9.29
C ALA A 446 -42.82 -7.18 7.98
N ILE A 447 -42.22 -8.16 7.28
CA ILE A 447 -42.78 -8.76 6.04
C ILE A 447 -44.09 -9.49 6.36
N GLU A 448 -44.11 -10.35 7.40
CA GLU A 448 -45.31 -11.08 7.81
C GLU A 448 -46.45 -10.15 8.25
N LYS A 449 -46.12 -9.04 8.91
CA LYS A 449 -47.11 -8.00 9.26
C LYS A 449 -47.71 -7.36 8.01
N ASP A 450 -46.90 -7.03 7.01
CA ASP A 450 -47.38 -6.41 5.76
C ASP A 450 -48.23 -7.38 4.91
N GLU A 451 -47.92 -8.68 5.00
CA GLU A 451 -48.75 -9.74 4.40
C GLU A 451 -50.08 -9.88 5.14
N ALA A 452 -50.11 -9.88 6.47
CA ALA A 452 -51.34 -9.93 7.26
C ALA A 452 -52.23 -8.70 7.00
N VAL A 453 -51.65 -7.52 6.87
CA VAL A 453 -52.40 -6.28 6.49
C VAL A 453 -53.03 -6.43 5.09
N LYS A 454 -52.31 -6.98 4.10
CA LYS A 454 -52.83 -7.24 2.76
C LYS A 454 -53.93 -8.28 2.76
N GLY A 455 -53.87 -9.27 3.69
CA GLY A 455 -54.88 -10.28 3.91
C GLY A 455 -56.09 -9.82 4.74
N ALA A 456 -56.15 -8.54 5.16
CA ALA A 456 -57.20 -7.96 6.02
C ALA A 456 -57.33 -8.59 7.42
N ASP A 457 -56.27 -9.30 7.88
CA ASP A 457 -56.19 -9.89 9.23
C ASP A 457 -55.55 -8.91 10.19
N TYR A 458 -56.32 -7.96 10.69
CA TYR A 458 -55.85 -6.86 11.52
C TYR A 458 -55.46 -7.28 12.94
N GLU A 459 -56.07 -8.36 13.48
CA GLU A 459 -55.71 -8.90 14.79
C GLU A 459 -54.28 -9.49 14.75
N LYS A 460 -53.99 -10.32 13.77
CA LYS A 460 -52.67 -10.89 13.56
C LYS A 460 -51.58 -9.82 13.25
N ALA A 461 -51.92 -8.80 12.47
CA ALA A 461 -51.04 -7.69 12.19
C ALA A 461 -50.71 -6.85 13.46
N ALA A 462 -51.66 -6.73 14.41
CA ALA A 462 -51.42 -6.06 15.71
C ALA A 462 -50.47 -6.89 16.59
N GLU A 463 -50.66 -8.22 16.68
CA GLU A 463 -49.75 -9.12 17.42
C GLU A 463 -48.33 -9.11 16.88
N LEU A 464 -48.17 -9.19 15.55
CA LEU A 464 -46.85 -9.14 14.88
C LEU A 464 -46.14 -7.78 15.11
N ARG A 465 -46.93 -6.70 15.12
CA ARG A 465 -46.39 -5.36 15.44
C ARG A 465 -45.86 -5.30 16.86
N ASP A 466 -46.61 -5.81 17.85
CA ASP A 466 -46.20 -5.81 19.26
C ASP A 466 -44.95 -6.69 19.48
N GLN A 467 -44.85 -7.81 18.78
CA GLN A 467 -43.66 -8.67 18.77
C GLN A 467 -42.45 -7.95 18.15
N ALA A 468 -42.64 -7.31 17.00
CA ALA A 468 -41.59 -6.55 16.34
C ALA A 468 -41.09 -5.37 17.19
N GLU A 469 -41.99 -4.70 17.93
CA GLU A 469 -41.64 -3.60 18.82
C GLU A 469 -40.85 -4.08 20.05
N LYS A 470 -41.18 -5.24 20.61
CA LYS A 470 -40.40 -5.88 21.69
C LYS A 470 -38.98 -6.24 21.22
N LEU A 471 -38.86 -6.86 20.07
CA LEU A 471 -37.53 -7.21 19.49
C LEU A 471 -36.73 -5.98 19.09
N ARG A 472 -37.37 -4.88 18.63
CA ARG A 472 -36.69 -3.59 18.39
C ARG A 472 -36.10 -3.01 19.66
N LYS A 473 -36.83 -3.03 20.77
CA LYS A 473 -36.34 -2.55 22.07
C LYS A 473 -35.20 -3.42 22.61
N GLU A 474 -35.28 -4.74 22.37
CA GLU A 474 -34.21 -5.67 22.71
C GLU A 474 -32.95 -5.42 21.86
N LYS A 475 -33.13 -5.26 20.54
CA LYS A 475 -32.06 -4.85 19.61
C LYS A 475 -31.37 -3.55 20.04
N GLU A 476 -32.15 -2.52 20.41
CA GLU A 476 -31.61 -1.24 20.87
C GLU A 476 -30.78 -1.41 22.15
N LYS A 477 -31.24 -2.22 23.12
CA LYS A 477 -30.47 -2.51 24.33
C LYS A 477 -29.17 -3.24 24.03
N VAL A 478 -29.21 -4.27 23.20
CA VAL A 478 -28.02 -5.03 22.79
C VAL A 478 -27.06 -4.12 22.02
N GLN A 479 -27.57 -3.27 21.15
CA GLN A 479 -26.77 -2.30 20.41
C GLN A 479 -26.14 -1.24 21.31
N GLN A 480 -26.83 -0.80 22.36
CA GLN A 480 -26.32 0.16 23.30
C GLN A 480 -25.26 -0.46 24.20
N THR A 481 -25.50 -1.65 24.75
CA THR A 481 -24.49 -2.39 25.53
C THR A 481 -23.26 -2.75 24.72
N TRP A 482 -23.43 -3.04 23.45
CA TRP A 482 -22.29 -3.26 22.54
C TRP A 482 -21.49 -1.98 22.30
N ARG A 483 -22.15 -0.84 22.04
CA ARG A 483 -21.49 0.46 21.92
C ARG A 483 -20.77 0.88 23.19
N ASP A 484 -21.38 0.68 24.34
CA ASP A 484 -20.77 1.00 25.63
C ASP A 484 -19.53 0.14 25.89
N ARG A 485 -19.62 -1.17 25.65
CA ARG A 485 -18.45 -2.07 25.69
C ARG A 485 -17.34 -1.67 24.72
N MET A 486 -17.68 -1.24 23.51
CA MET A 486 -16.71 -0.75 22.54
C MET A 486 -15.99 0.53 22.99
N ASN A 487 -16.68 1.39 23.74
CA ASN A 487 -16.09 2.62 24.26
C ASN A 487 -15.26 2.37 25.54
N GLU A 488 -15.58 1.34 26.30
CA GLU A 488 -14.89 1.00 27.55
C GLU A 488 -13.70 0.03 27.36
N THR A 489 -13.72 -0.82 26.33
CA THR A 489 -12.67 -1.81 26.11
C THR A 489 -11.66 -1.26 25.09
N GLU A 490 -10.54 -0.74 25.56
CA GLU A 490 -9.40 -0.46 24.70
C GLU A 490 -8.82 -1.80 24.22
N ALA A 491 -8.94 -2.06 22.93
CA ALA A 491 -8.37 -3.25 22.32
C ALA A 491 -6.84 -3.19 22.41
N VAL A 492 -6.21 -4.31 22.83
CA VAL A 492 -4.75 -4.38 23.02
C VAL A 492 -4.13 -5.22 21.92
N VAL A 493 -3.18 -4.61 21.19
CA VAL A 493 -2.32 -5.31 20.25
C VAL A 493 -1.21 -5.99 21.03
N ASP A 494 -1.24 -7.28 21.08
CA ASP A 494 -0.24 -8.15 21.69
C ASP A 494 0.62 -8.87 20.63
N GLU A 495 1.54 -9.69 21.09
CA GLU A 495 2.42 -10.48 20.22
C GLU A 495 1.64 -11.44 19.31
N GLU A 496 0.50 -11.97 19.77
CA GLU A 496 -0.30 -12.93 18.99
C GLU A 496 -0.98 -12.26 17.79
N VAL A 497 -1.51 -11.05 17.99
CA VAL A 497 -2.06 -10.23 16.89
C VAL A 497 -0.98 -9.91 15.85
N ILE A 498 0.22 -9.54 16.29
CA ILE A 498 1.35 -9.28 15.37
C ILE A 498 1.71 -10.54 14.58
N ARG A 499 1.77 -11.71 15.22
CA ARG A 499 2.01 -12.98 14.51
C ARG A 499 0.93 -13.29 13.47
N GLU A 500 -0.33 -13.06 13.81
CA GLU A 500 -1.43 -13.23 12.86
C GLU A 500 -1.31 -12.30 11.64
N VAL A 501 -0.93 -11.05 11.88
CA VAL A 501 -0.76 -10.06 10.81
C VAL A 501 0.39 -10.45 9.91
N VAL A 502 1.56 -10.73 10.47
CA VAL A 502 2.72 -11.15 9.68
C VAL A 502 2.44 -12.46 8.94
N ALA A 503 1.71 -13.40 9.56
CA ALA A 503 1.27 -14.64 8.91
C ALA A 503 0.40 -14.36 7.68
N LYS A 504 -0.53 -13.41 7.79
CA LYS A 504 -1.40 -13.02 6.67
C LYS A 504 -0.65 -12.28 5.56
N MET A 505 0.27 -11.38 5.92
CA MET A 505 1.09 -10.62 4.96
C MET A 505 2.06 -11.52 4.18
N THR A 506 2.60 -12.55 4.83
CA THR A 506 3.65 -13.41 4.26
C THR A 506 3.14 -14.77 3.76
N GLY A 507 1.92 -15.17 4.15
CA GLY A 507 1.39 -16.51 3.89
C GLY A 507 1.99 -17.62 4.79
N VAL A 508 2.83 -17.26 5.76
CA VAL A 508 3.46 -18.21 6.68
C VAL A 508 2.57 -18.43 7.90
N PRO A 509 2.19 -19.66 8.26
CA PRO A 509 1.29 -19.93 9.37
C PRO A 509 1.98 -19.78 10.74
N LEU A 510 2.38 -18.55 11.10
CA LEU A 510 3.15 -18.23 12.31
C LEU A 510 2.40 -18.53 13.62
N THR A 511 1.09 -18.43 13.61
CA THR A 511 0.22 -18.73 14.76
C THR A 511 0.25 -20.22 15.13
N ARG A 512 0.45 -21.09 14.14
CA ARG A 512 0.58 -22.53 14.36
C ARG A 512 2.01 -22.95 14.75
N MET A 513 3.01 -22.08 14.51
CA MET A 513 4.42 -22.41 14.74
C MET A 513 4.93 -22.11 16.16
N ALA A 514 4.26 -21.24 16.92
CA ALA A 514 4.79 -20.73 18.20
C ALA A 514 4.56 -21.64 19.41
N LYS A 515 3.47 -22.41 19.43
CA LYS A 515 3.19 -23.36 20.53
C LYS A 515 3.18 -24.78 19.94
N GLY A 516 4.32 -25.49 20.01
CA GLY A 516 4.45 -26.85 19.55
C GLY A 516 5.27 -27.09 18.28
N GLU A 517 6.04 -26.11 17.79
CA GLU A 517 6.90 -26.34 16.61
C GLU A 517 7.87 -27.51 16.87
N SER A 518 8.46 -27.55 18.07
CA SER A 518 9.33 -28.63 18.46
C SER A 518 8.58 -29.99 18.52
N GLU A 519 7.37 -30.01 19.09
CA GLU A 519 6.54 -31.22 19.15
C GLU A 519 6.08 -31.66 17.75
N ARG A 520 5.64 -30.71 16.90
CA ARG A 520 5.27 -31.00 15.52
C ARG A 520 6.45 -31.53 14.71
N LEU A 521 7.64 -30.94 14.84
CA LEU A 521 8.85 -31.42 14.18
C LEU A 521 9.28 -32.80 14.67
N LEU A 522 8.97 -33.17 15.91
CA LEU A 522 9.13 -34.56 16.41
C LEU A 522 8.13 -35.51 15.74
N GLN A 523 6.91 -35.03 15.45
CA GLN A 523 5.87 -35.84 14.78
C GLN A 523 6.01 -35.87 13.25
N LEU A 524 6.95 -35.11 12.67
CA LEU A 524 7.16 -34.99 11.22
C LEU A 524 7.24 -36.37 10.55
N GLU A 525 8.00 -37.31 11.12
CA GLU A 525 8.16 -38.65 10.57
C GLU A 525 6.83 -39.39 10.47
N SER A 526 6.05 -39.38 11.56
CA SER A 526 4.74 -40.05 11.61
C SER A 526 3.73 -39.45 10.65
N GLU A 527 3.72 -38.12 10.50
CA GLU A 527 2.81 -37.43 9.56
C GLU A 527 3.18 -37.71 8.11
N LEU A 528 4.48 -37.70 7.79
CA LEU A 528 4.92 -38.08 6.45
C LEU A 528 4.58 -39.53 6.10
N HIS A 529 4.73 -40.45 7.05
CA HIS A 529 4.38 -41.87 6.85
C HIS A 529 2.89 -42.13 6.67
N ARG A 530 2.00 -41.26 7.16
CA ARG A 530 0.56 -41.36 6.86
C ARG A 530 0.21 -41.24 5.40
N LYS A 531 1.02 -40.49 4.62
CA LYS A 531 0.76 -40.21 3.21
C LYS A 531 1.74 -40.91 2.26
N VAL A 532 2.96 -41.15 2.75
CA VAL A 532 4.04 -41.76 1.96
C VAL A 532 4.31 -43.16 2.50
N VAL A 533 3.90 -44.16 1.74
CA VAL A 533 4.06 -45.56 2.11
C VAL A 533 5.50 -46.01 1.86
N SER A 534 6.07 -46.75 2.79
CA SER A 534 7.29 -47.57 2.65
C SER A 534 8.64 -46.87 2.46
N GLN A 535 8.75 -45.57 2.37
CA GLN A 535 10.05 -44.89 2.14
C GLN A 535 10.71 -44.43 3.47
N ASP A 536 10.89 -45.38 4.43
CA ASP A 536 11.32 -45.05 5.81
C ASP A 536 12.66 -44.29 5.87
N GLU A 537 13.67 -44.74 5.10
CA GLU A 537 14.97 -44.05 5.05
C GLU A 537 14.86 -42.64 4.51
N ALA A 538 14.06 -42.45 3.46
CA ALA A 538 13.87 -41.15 2.84
C ALA A 538 13.16 -40.19 3.81
N VAL A 539 12.08 -40.62 4.47
CA VAL A 539 11.35 -39.84 5.44
C VAL A 539 12.23 -39.46 6.64
N LYS A 540 12.99 -40.42 7.19
CA LYS A 540 13.92 -40.16 8.31
C LYS A 540 15.04 -39.18 7.94
N ALA A 541 15.62 -39.31 6.75
CA ALA A 541 16.68 -38.45 6.26
C ALA A 541 16.20 -36.99 6.12
N VAL A 542 15.06 -36.80 5.43
CA VAL A 542 14.44 -35.47 5.26
C VAL A 542 14.07 -34.86 6.61
N SER A 543 13.42 -35.64 7.49
CA SER A 543 12.98 -35.16 8.79
C SER A 543 14.15 -34.73 9.69
N ARG A 544 15.27 -35.46 9.64
CA ARG A 544 16.49 -35.12 10.36
C ARG A 544 17.10 -33.82 9.87
N ALA A 545 17.22 -33.66 8.54
CA ALA A 545 17.78 -32.46 7.93
C ALA A 545 16.94 -31.22 8.21
N ILE A 546 15.61 -31.30 8.12
CA ILE A 546 14.69 -30.21 8.44
C ILE A 546 14.79 -29.86 9.93
N ARG A 547 14.79 -30.83 10.83
CA ARG A 547 14.98 -30.58 12.28
C ARG A 547 16.31 -29.87 12.57
N LYS A 548 17.43 -30.31 11.93
CA LYS A 548 18.75 -29.68 12.06
C LYS A 548 18.74 -28.22 11.61
N ALA A 549 18.09 -27.94 10.48
CA ALA A 549 17.98 -26.58 9.97
C ALA A 549 17.16 -25.66 10.89
N ARG A 550 16.02 -26.16 11.40
CA ARG A 550 15.16 -25.41 12.30
C ARG A 550 15.76 -25.19 13.70
N ALA A 551 16.59 -26.12 14.16
CA ALA A 551 17.35 -25.97 15.41
C ALA A 551 18.49 -24.92 15.32
N GLY A 552 18.69 -24.27 14.17
CA GLY A 552 19.75 -23.28 13.99
C GLY A 552 21.16 -23.86 13.87
N LEU A 553 21.28 -25.18 13.67
CA LEU A 553 22.57 -25.88 13.54
C LEU A 553 23.14 -25.83 12.10
N LYS A 554 22.42 -25.20 11.18
CA LYS A 554 22.81 -25.00 9.78
C LYS A 554 23.22 -23.55 9.54
N ASP A 555 24.09 -23.31 8.57
CA ASP A 555 24.45 -21.95 8.14
C ASP A 555 23.19 -21.17 7.73
N PRO A 556 22.92 -20.02 8.36
CA PRO A 556 21.71 -19.21 8.09
C PRO A 556 21.68 -18.61 6.67
N LYS A 557 22.79 -18.66 5.96
CA LYS A 557 22.86 -18.21 4.56
C LYS A 557 22.32 -19.22 3.58
N ARG A 558 22.27 -20.51 3.91
CA ARG A 558 21.83 -21.59 3.02
C ARG A 558 20.32 -21.80 3.05
N PRO A 559 19.71 -22.42 2.00
CA PRO A 559 18.33 -22.85 2.02
C PRO A 559 18.03 -23.76 3.21
N MET A 560 16.76 -23.82 3.66
CA MET A 560 16.32 -24.66 4.79
C MET A 560 16.65 -26.13 4.58
N GLY A 561 16.54 -26.62 3.33
CA GLY A 561 16.92 -27.98 2.94
C GLY A 561 17.28 -28.03 1.46
N SER A 562 18.27 -28.84 1.10
CA SER A 562 18.67 -29.13 -0.29
C SER A 562 18.87 -30.63 -0.47
N PHE A 563 17.94 -31.26 -1.21
CA PHE A 563 17.86 -32.71 -1.33
C PHE A 563 17.93 -33.18 -2.80
N LEU A 564 18.60 -34.28 -3.05
CA LEU A 564 18.53 -34.99 -4.32
C LEU A 564 17.82 -36.33 -4.11
N PHE A 565 16.65 -36.51 -4.71
CA PHE A 565 15.86 -37.74 -4.67
C PHE A 565 16.16 -38.59 -5.88
N VAL A 566 16.82 -39.73 -5.67
CA VAL A 566 17.23 -40.63 -6.73
C VAL A 566 16.37 -41.91 -6.65
N GLY A 567 15.92 -42.42 -7.79
CA GLY A 567 15.16 -43.68 -7.87
C GLY A 567 14.24 -43.74 -9.07
N PRO A 568 13.61 -44.90 -9.33
CA PRO A 568 12.73 -45.09 -10.50
C PRO A 568 11.52 -44.17 -10.47
N SER A 569 10.82 -44.03 -11.59
CA SER A 569 9.58 -43.25 -11.66
C SER A 569 8.45 -43.94 -10.88
N GLY A 570 7.54 -43.17 -10.32
CA GLY A 570 6.33 -43.69 -9.64
C GLY A 570 6.54 -44.19 -8.19
N VAL A 571 7.71 -44.03 -7.57
CA VAL A 571 7.99 -44.49 -6.21
C VAL A 571 7.60 -43.46 -5.10
N GLY A 572 7.05 -42.32 -5.48
CA GLY A 572 6.57 -41.32 -4.51
C GLY A 572 7.47 -40.10 -4.26
N LYS A 573 8.48 -39.84 -5.10
CA LYS A 573 9.39 -38.66 -4.96
C LYS A 573 8.63 -37.34 -4.91
N THR A 574 7.78 -37.09 -5.90
CA THR A 574 6.94 -35.88 -5.99
C THR A 574 5.89 -35.82 -4.86
N LEU A 575 5.35 -36.98 -4.45
CA LEU A 575 4.39 -37.05 -3.34
C LEU A 575 5.03 -36.65 -2.02
N LEU A 576 6.26 -37.11 -1.73
CA LEU A 576 6.98 -36.72 -0.52
C LEU A 576 7.24 -35.20 -0.52
N ALA A 577 7.67 -34.61 -1.66
CA ALA A 577 7.86 -33.15 -1.78
C ALA A 577 6.57 -32.37 -1.48
N LYS A 578 5.44 -32.82 -2.03
CA LYS A 578 4.11 -32.20 -1.79
C LYS A 578 3.70 -32.34 -0.32
N THR A 579 3.93 -33.49 0.31
CA THR A 579 3.60 -33.72 1.72
C THR A 579 4.47 -32.85 2.64
N ILE A 580 5.75 -32.65 2.29
CA ILE A 580 6.65 -31.72 3.00
C ILE A 580 6.12 -30.28 2.91
N ALA A 581 5.69 -29.82 1.72
CA ALA A 581 5.12 -28.49 1.53
C ALA A 581 3.88 -28.28 2.42
N GLU A 582 2.97 -29.23 2.40
CA GLU A 582 1.75 -29.20 3.24
C GLU A 582 2.05 -29.21 4.74
N PHE A 583 2.98 -30.05 5.19
CA PHE A 583 3.34 -30.10 6.61
C PHE A 583 4.06 -28.83 7.08
N MET A 584 5.06 -28.36 6.31
CA MET A 584 5.91 -27.25 6.69
C MET A 584 5.22 -25.90 6.56
N PHE A 585 4.43 -25.72 5.49
CA PHE A 585 3.85 -24.43 5.14
C PHE A 585 2.31 -24.40 5.24
N GLY A 586 1.69 -25.53 5.53
CA GLY A 586 0.22 -25.64 5.76
C GLY A 586 -0.62 -25.61 4.48
N ASP A 587 0.01 -25.53 3.31
CA ASP A 587 -0.62 -25.47 2.01
C ASP A 587 0.11 -26.40 1.02
N PRO A 588 -0.57 -27.39 0.44
CA PRO A 588 0.04 -28.24 -0.59
C PRO A 588 0.43 -27.48 -1.86
N GLU A 589 -0.17 -26.31 -2.09
CA GLU A 589 0.18 -25.40 -3.19
C GLU A 589 1.40 -24.51 -2.87
N ALA A 590 1.97 -24.59 -1.67
CA ALA A 590 3.26 -23.98 -1.33
C ALA A 590 4.43 -24.75 -1.96
N MET A 591 4.25 -25.31 -3.17
CA MET A 591 5.23 -26.02 -3.97
C MET A 591 5.39 -25.36 -5.34
N ILE A 592 6.62 -24.99 -5.66
CA ILE A 592 7.00 -24.50 -6.99
C ILE A 592 7.54 -25.70 -7.78
N TYR A 593 6.72 -26.20 -8.70
CA TYR A 593 7.10 -27.30 -9.57
C TYR A 593 7.71 -26.77 -10.87
N LEU A 594 8.87 -27.35 -11.25
CA LEU A 594 9.58 -27.06 -12.49
C LEU A 594 10.11 -28.38 -13.09
N ASP A 595 9.67 -28.68 -14.29
CA ASP A 595 10.19 -29.84 -15.08
C ASP A 595 11.46 -29.43 -15.83
N MET A 596 12.57 -30.03 -15.49
CA MET A 596 13.85 -29.69 -16.07
C MET A 596 14.00 -30.16 -17.52
N SER A 597 13.11 -31.00 -18.01
CA SER A 597 13.06 -31.36 -19.44
C SER A 597 12.70 -30.14 -20.33
N GLU A 598 12.04 -29.12 -19.78
CA GLU A 598 11.78 -27.86 -20.49
C GLU A 598 13.02 -26.95 -20.58
N TYR A 599 14.05 -27.22 -19.78
CA TYR A 599 15.25 -26.37 -19.63
C TYR A 599 16.54 -27.07 -20.11
N MET A 600 16.42 -27.84 -21.18
CA MET A 600 17.55 -28.55 -21.80
C MET A 600 18.49 -27.63 -22.61
N GLU A 601 17.95 -26.52 -23.12
CA GLU A 601 18.69 -25.62 -24.00
C GLU A 601 19.11 -24.34 -23.25
N LYS A 602 20.24 -23.75 -23.64
CA LYS A 602 20.80 -22.57 -22.98
C LYS A 602 19.85 -21.39 -22.95
N HIS A 603 19.09 -21.16 -24.02
CA HIS A 603 18.14 -20.04 -24.07
C HIS A 603 16.91 -20.23 -23.15
N THR A 604 16.55 -21.47 -22.81
CA THR A 604 15.44 -21.73 -21.89
C THR A 604 15.82 -21.49 -20.42
N VAL A 605 17.11 -21.58 -20.06
CA VAL A 605 17.60 -21.30 -18.72
C VAL A 605 17.34 -19.85 -18.33
N SER A 606 17.44 -18.92 -19.27
CA SER A 606 17.10 -17.50 -19.01
C SER A 606 15.63 -17.29 -18.59
N ARG A 607 14.71 -18.18 -18.94
CA ARG A 607 13.32 -18.13 -18.47
C ARG A 607 13.18 -18.38 -16.96
N LEU A 608 14.16 -19.07 -16.33
CA LEU A 608 14.16 -19.28 -14.88
C LEU A 608 14.52 -18.01 -14.10
N VAL A 609 15.51 -17.26 -14.60
CA VAL A 609 16.08 -16.08 -13.92
C VAL A 609 15.56 -14.77 -14.51
N GLY A 610 15.11 -14.79 -15.74
CA GLY A 610 14.71 -13.66 -16.57
C GLY A 610 15.67 -13.43 -17.73
N ALA A 611 15.16 -12.90 -18.85
CA ALA A 611 15.95 -12.59 -20.02
C ALA A 611 16.83 -11.34 -19.79
N PRO A 612 18.06 -11.30 -20.33
CA PRO A 612 18.89 -10.09 -20.28
C PRO A 612 18.24 -8.91 -21.00
N PRO A 613 18.61 -7.67 -20.66
CA PRO A 613 18.10 -6.47 -21.34
C PRO A 613 18.28 -6.54 -22.86
N GLY A 614 17.20 -6.26 -23.60
CA GLY A 614 17.21 -6.30 -25.07
C GLY A 614 16.79 -7.61 -25.72
N TYR A 615 16.49 -8.64 -24.94
CA TYR A 615 15.94 -9.91 -25.44
C TYR A 615 14.42 -9.99 -25.22
N VAL A 616 13.74 -10.76 -26.11
CA VAL A 616 12.30 -11.02 -26.00
C VAL A 616 12.00 -11.71 -24.66
N GLY A 617 11.00 -11.20 -23.91
CA GLY A 617 10.62 -11.72 -22.58
C GLY A 617 11.34 -11.05 -21.40
N TYR A 618 12.10 -9.98 -21.61
CA TYR A 618 12.75 -9.22 -20.52
C TYR A 618 11.73 -8.69 -19.50
N GLU A 619 10.57 -8.22 -19.95
CA GLU A 619 9.54 -7.65 -19.06
C GLU A 619 8.78 -8.71 -18.23
N GLU A 620 8.78 -9.98 -18.63
CA GLU A 620 8.02 -11.04 -17.96
C GLU A 620 8.68 -11.54 -16.65
N GLY A 621 9.96 -11.20 -16.40
CA GLY A 621 10.71 -11.69 -15.25
C GLY A 621 11.00 -13.20 -15.32
N GLY A 622 11.78 -13.72 -14.36
CA GLY A 622 12.12 -15.14 -14.32
C GLY A 622 11.05 -15.99 -13.63
N GLN A 623 10.71 -17.14 -14.22
CA GLN A 623 9.66 -18.03 -13.68
C GLN A 623 9.97 -18.53 -12.26
N LEU A 624 11.21 -18.88 -11.97
CA LEU A 624 11.62 -19.31 -10.64
C LEU A 624 11.74 -18.11 -9.69
N THR A 625 12.42 -17.06 -10.12
CA THR A 625 12.70 -15.88 -9.29
C THR A 625 11.43 -15.14 -8.89
N GLU A 626 10.48 -14.96 -9.80
CA GLU A 626 9.18 -14.31 -9.48
C GLU A 626 8.30 -15.18 -8.57
N LYS A 627 8.26 -16.50 -8.78
CA LYS A 627 7.48 -17.40 -7.91
C LYS A 627 8.03 -17.41 -6.48
N ILE A 628 9.35 -17.48 -6.30
CA ILE A 628 10.00 -17.41 -4.97
C ILE A 628 9.82 -16.04 -4.33
N ARG A 629 9.93 -14.97 -5.10
CA ARG A 629 9.71 -13.62 -4.57
C ARG A 629 8.31 -13.44 -4.01
N ARG A 630 7.31 -14.04 -4.67
CA ARG A 630 5.91 -14.02 -4.21
C ARG A 630 5.65 -14.96 -3.04
N ARG A 631 6.35 -16.13 -3.01
CA ARG A 631 6.20 -17.15 -1.96
C ARG A 631 7.59 -17.63 -1.51
N PRO A 632 8.28 -16.87 -0.64
CA PRO A 632 9.62 -17.22 -0.17
C PRO A 632 9.64 -18.47 0.73
N TYR A 633 8.50 -18.85 1.29
CA TYR A 633 8.28 -20.07 2.07
C TYR A 633 7.61 -21.12 1.21
N SER A 634 8.42 -21.89 0.47
CA SER A 634 7.92 -22.89 -0.46
C SER A 634 8.91 -24.05 -0.62
N VAL A 635 8.40 -25.16 -1.13
CA VAL A 635 9.23 -26.26 -1.64
C VAL A 635 9.45 -26.02 -3.13
N VAL A 636 10.69 -25.90 -3.53
CA VAL A 636 11.08 -25.84 -4.94
C VAL A 636 11.40 -27.25 -5.39
N LEU A 637 10.56 -27.80 -6.23
CA LEU A 637 10.75 -29.13 -6.82
C LEU A 637 11.24 -29.00 -8.26
N LEU A 638 12.47 -29.45 -8.51
CA LEU A 638 13.09 -29.53 -9.83
C LEU A 638 13.06 -30.99 -10.28
N ASP A 639 12.15 -31.33 -11.17
CA ASP A 639 11.93 -32.70 -11.60
C ASP A 639 12.88 -33.05 -12.78
N GLU A 640 13.42 -34.25 -12.79
CA GLU A 640 14.33 -34.78 -13.81
C GLU A 640 15.56 -33.90 -14.05
N VAL A 641 16.26 -33.53 -12.95
CA VAL A 641 17.37 -32.58 -12.99
C VAL A 641 18.52 -32.99 -13.90
N GLU A 642 18.66 -34.30 -14.18
CA GLU A 642 19.65 -34.85 -15.12
C GLU A 642 19.46 -34.38 -16.57
N LYS A 643 18.27 -33.91 -16.94
CA LYS A 643 17.96 -33.36 -18.25
C LYS A 643 18.30 -31.89 -18.41
N ALA A 644 18.56 -31.20 -17.30
CA ALA A 644 18.79 -29.76 -17.30
C ALA A 644 20.12 -29.39 -18.01
N HIS A 645 20.11 -28.21 -18.63
CA HIS A 645 21.36 -27.64 -19.19
C HIS A 645 22.40 -27.39 -18.07
N PRO A 646 23.71 -27.52 -18.34
CA PRO A 646 24.75 -27.28 -17.33
C PRO A 646 24.71 -25.95 -16.63
N ASP A 647 24.18 -24.87 -17.23
CA ASP A 647 24.03 -23.57 -16.61
C ASP A 647 23.00 -23.57 -15.46
N VAL A 648 22.03 -24.49 -15.47
CA VAL A 648 21.10 -24.69 -14.34
C VAL A 648 21.85 -25.14 -13.09
N PHE A 649 22.82 -26.01 -13.22
CA PHE A 649 23.65 -26.47 -12.08
C PHE A 649 24.47 -25.32 -11.49
N ASN A 650 24.99 -24.40 -12.32
CA ASN A 650 25.71 -23.22 -11.86
C ASN A 650 24.80 -22.29 -11.05
N MET A 651 23.55 -22.11 -11.49
CA MET A 651 22.54 -21.36 -10.78
C MET A 651 22.17 -22.05 -9.44
N LEU A 652 21.98 -23.35 -9.45
CA LEU A 652 21.68 -24.13 -8.24
C LEU A 652 22.82 -24.09 -7.22
N LEU A 653 24.07 -24.09 -7.66
CA LEU A 653 25.24 -23.93 -6.79
C LEU A 653 25.17 -22.60 -6.06
N GLN A 654 24.84 -21.51 -6.73
CA GLN A 654 24.66 -20.18 -6.10
C GLN A 654 23.54 -20.21 -5.05
N ILE A 655 22.39 -20.82 -5.36
CA ILE A 655 21.27 -20.96 -4.43
C ILE A 655 21.70 -21.77 -3.20
N MET A 656 22.36 -22.90 -3.37
CA MET A 656 22.75 -23.79 -2.27
C MET A 656 23.89 -23.23 -1.40
N GLU A 657 24.71 -22.35 -1.93
CA GLU A 657 25.86 -21.77 -1.23
C GLU A 657 25.53 -20.44 -0.55
N GLU A 658 24.93 -19.51 -1.29
CA GLU A 658 24.63 -18.16 -0.82
C GLU A 658 23.16 -18.00 -0.38
N GLY A 659 22.28 -18.95 -0.68
CA GLY A 659 20.85 -18.87 -0.41
C GLY A 659 20.14 -17.75 -1.15
N ARG A 660 20.72 -17.27 -2.23
CA ARG A 660 20.17 -16.17 -3.05
C ARG A 660 20.48 -16.38 -4.53
N LEU A 661 19.66 -15.77 -5.36
CA LEU A 661 19.85 -15.73 -6.81
C LEU A 661 19.58 -14.31 -7.31
N THR A 662 20.44 -13.79 -8.17
CA THR A 662 20.24 -12.47 -8.79
C THR A 662 19.42 -12.64 -10.07
N ASP A 663 18.30 -11.90 -10.17
CA ASP A 663 17.44 -11.91 -11.36
C ASP A 663 18.01 -11.02 -12.48
N SER A 664 17.35 -11.03 -13.65
CA SER A 664 17.75 -10.22 -14.82
C SER A 664 17.66 -8.70 -14.57
N PHE A 665 16.91 -8.26 -13.56
CA PHE A 665 16.80 -6.87 -13.16
C PHE A 665 17.87 -6.45 -12.13
N GLY A 666 18.79 -7.37 -11.75
CA GLY A 666 19.79 -7.12 -10.72
C GLY A 666 19.28 -7.27 -9.29
N ARG A 667 18.03 -7.72 -9.09
CA ARG A 667 17.44 -7.89 -7.76
C ARG A 667 17.88 -9.23 -7.16
N GLN A 668 18.20 -9.23 -5.87
CA GLN A 668 18.53 -10.46 -5.14
C GLN A 668 17.26 -11.13 -4.63
N VAL A 669 17.03 -12.36 -5.04
CA VAL A 669 15.92 -13.21 -4.61
C VAL A 669 16.40 -14.18 -3.56
N ASP A 670 15.77 -14.19 -2.38
CA ASP A 670 16.19 -14.96 -1.21
C ASP A 670 15.54 -16.35 -1.20
N PHE A 671 16.37 -17.39 -1.09
CA PHE A 671 15.99 -18.81 -1.01
C PHE A 671 16.21 -19.43 0.38
N LYS A 672 16.64 -18.65 1.39
CA LYS A 672 16.99 -19.18 2.71
C LYS A 672 15.83 -19.89 3.40
N ASN A 673 14.61 -19.46 3.11
CA ASN A 673 13.40 -20.03 3.68
C ASN A 673 12.76 -21.11 2.80
N ALA A 674 13.35 -21.41 1.65
CA ALA A 674 12.88 -22.45 0.73
C ALA A 674 13.53 -23.81 1.03
N ILE A 675 12.83 -24.88 0.68
CA ILE A 675 13.36 -26.23 0.63
C ILE A 675 13.53 -26.59 -0.84
N VAL A 676 14.76 -26.86 -1.27
CA VAL A 676 15.07 -27.24 -2.65
C VAL A 676 15.14 -28.75 -2.76
N ILE A 677 14.28 -29.33 -3.56
CA ILE A 677 14.23 -30.77 -3.83
C ILE A 677 14.44 -30.97 -5.32
N MET A 678 15.40 -31.80 -5.65
CA MET A 678 15.70 -32.21 -7.02
C MET A 678 15.38 -33.69 -7.17
N THR A 679 14.70 -34.09 -8.21
CA THR A 679 14.50 -35.53 -8.51
C THR A 679 15.38 -35.98 -9.68
N SER A 680 15.78 -37.21 -9.64
CA SER A 680 16.51 -37.82 -10.71
C SER A 680 16.11 -39.29 -10.91
N ASN A 681 16.09 -39.72 -12.17
CA ASN A 681 15.83 -41.07 -12.57
C ASN A 681 17.15 -41.80 -12.97
N ILE A 682 18.32 -41.22 -12.66
CA ILE A 682 19.64 -41.81 -12.97
C ILE A 682 19.74 -43.19 -12.36
N GLY A 683 20.25 -44.15 -13.14
CA GLY A 683 20.41 -45.52 -12.71
C GLY A 683 19.14 -46.36 -12.70
N ALA A 684 18.01 -45.87 -13.19
CA ALA A 684 16.76 -46.64 -13.29
C ALA A 684 16.95 -47.91 -14.17
N ASP A 685 17.84 -47.87 -15.16
CA ASP A 685 18.14 -49.01 -16.04
C ASP A 685 18.94 -50.10 -15.33
N LEU A 686 19.77 -49.74 -14.32
CA LEU A 686 20.48 -50.71 -13.49
C LEU A 686 19.50 -51.54 -12.64
N ILE A 687 18.35 -50.99 -12.30
CA ILE A 687 17.31 -51.68 -11.53
C ILE A 687 16.55 -52.67 -12.43
N LYS A 688 16.31 -52.30 -13.70
CA LYS A 688 15.61 -53.17 -14.66
C LYS A 688 16.43 -54.41 -15.07
N GLY A 689 17.78 -54.26 -15.12
CA GLY A 689 18.71 -55.35 -15.50
C GLY A 689 18.93 -56.41 -14.42
N GLY A 690 18.62 -56.14 -13.14
CA GLY A 690 18.81 -57.03 -11.99
C GLY A 690 17.68 -58.04 -11.71
N SER A 691 16.61 -58.06 -12.51
CA SER A 691 15.42 -58.89 -12.28
C SER A 691 15.54 -60.39 -12.52
N ALA A 692 16.76 -60.92 -12.67
CA ALA A 692 16.99 -62.31 -13.03
C ALA A 692 17.34 -63.29 -11.88
N PHE A 693 17.24 -62.88 -10.59
CA PHE A 693 17.55 -63.76 -9.49
C PHE A 693 16.43 -63.83 -8.43
N GLY A 694 16.04 -65.06 -8.12
CA GLY A 694 14.88 -65.50 -7.37
C GLY A 694 14.75 -65.02 -5.93
N PHE A 695 13.52 -64.90 -5.54
CA PHE A 695 12.96 -64.41 -4.28
C PHE A 695 13.31 -65.25 -3.03
N THR A 696 14.11 -64.66 -2.14
CA THR A 696 14.11 -65.06 -0.71
C THR A 696 14.25 -63.80 0.15
N LYS A 697 13.45 -63.67 1.22
CA LYS A 697 13.38 -62.47 2.08
C LYS A 697 14.71 -62.00 2.69
N ARG A 698 15.75 -62.84 2.72
CA ARG A 698 17.11 -62.46 3.17
C ARG A 698 17.95 -61.83 2.08
N ALA A 699 17.60 -62.02 0.80
CA ALA A 699 18.25 -61.43 -0.36
C ALA A 699 17.82 -59.95 -0.56
N GLU A 700 16.59 -59.57 -0.17
CA GLU A 700 16.02 -58.25 -0.41
C GLU A 700 16.79 -57.11 0.29
N VAL A 701 17.25 -57.27 1.53
CA VAL A 701 17.99 -56.24 2.27
C VAL A 701 19.40 -56.05 1.72
N GLN A 702 20.09 -57.18 1.34
CA GLN A 702 21.41 -57.11 0.74
C GLN A 702 21.39 -56.54 -0.70
N ASP A 703 20.31 -56.76 -1.43
CA ASP A 703 20.10 -56.20 -2.77
C ASP A 703 19.76 -54.69 -2.69
N HIS A 704 19.03 -54.24 -1.66
CA HIS A 704 18.78 -52.82 -1.47
C HIS A 704 20.05 -52.02 -1.16
N ASP A 705 20.93 -52.51 -0.29
CA ASP A 705 22.19 -51.84 0.03
C ASP A 705 23.15 -51.81 -1.16
N ARG A 706 23.19 -52.87 -1.99
CA ARG A 706 23.93 -52.88 -3.23
C ARG A 706 23.37 -51.91 -4.25
N MET A 707 22.05 -51.87 -4.41
CA MET A 707 21.36 -50.95 -5.28
C MET A 707 21.60 -49.50 -4.87
N LYS A 708 21.49 -49.19 -3.56
CA LYS A 708 21.77 -47.87 -3.00
C LYS A 708 23.19 -47.42 -3.30
N LYS A 709 24.19 -48.28 -3.10
CA LYS A 709 25.58 -47.97 -3.43
C LYS A 709 25.80 -47.76 -4.93
N ALA A 710 25.17 -48.56 -5.78
CA ALA A 710 25.27 -48.42 -7.23
C ALA A 710 24.64 -47.11 -7.72
N LEU A 711 23.44 -46.72 -7.19
CA LEU A 711 22.77 -45.47 -7.54
C LEU A 711 23.56 -44.26 -7.06
N LEU A 712 24.13 -44.31 -5.85
CA LEU A 712 24.99 -43.24 -5.33
C LEU A 712 26.27 -43.09 -6.20
N ALA A 713 26.92 -44.18 -6.55
CA ALA A 713 28.10 -44.14 -7.43
C ALA A 713 27.78 -43.59 -8.82
N GLU A 714 26.60 -43.88 -9.36
CA GLU A 714 26.17 -43.33 -10.65
C GLU A 714 25.81 -41.83 -10.56
N ALA A 715 25.17 -41.41 -9.45
CA ALA A 715 24.94 -39.98 -9.19
C ALA A 715 26.27 -39.22 -9.03
N GLU A 716 27.25 -39.80 -8.32
CA GLU A 716 28.60 -39.22 -8.17
C GLU A 716 29.38 -39.12 -9.50
N LYS A 717 29.12 -39.98 -10.46
CA LYS A 717 29.69 -39.88 -11.81
C LYS A 717 29.03 -38.80 -12.65
N PHE A 718 27.71 -38.64 -12.51
CA PHE A 718 26.95 -37.71 -13.33
C PHE A 718 27.07 -36.26 -12.82
N PHE A 719 26.90 -36.05 -11.53
CA PHE A 719 26.97 -34.72 -10.93
C PHE A 719 28.41 -34.38 -10.52
N ARG A 720 28.78 -33.11 -10.70
CA ARG A 720 30.12 -32.65 -10.28
C ARG A 720 30.26 -32.76 -8.73
N PRO A 721 31.46 -33.10 -8.23
CA PRO A 721 31.69 -33.21 -6.78
C PRO A 721 31.33 -31.95 -6.00
N GLU A 722 31.52 -30.76 -6.58
CA GLU A 722 31.14 -29.48 -5.98
C GLU A 722 29.64 -29.39 -5.72
N PHE A 723 28.83 -29.91 -6.65
CA PHE A 723 27.37 -29.91 -6.52
C PHE A 723 26.91 -30.87 -5.42
N ILE A 724 27.46 -32.09 -5.40
CA ILE A 724 27.12 -33.11 -4.38
C ILE A 724 27.46 -32.64 -2.96
N ASN A 725 28.64 -32.01 -2.80
CA ASN A 725 29.09 -31.51 -1.49
C ASN A 725 28.25 -30.36 -0.94
N ARG A 726 27.38 -29.71 -1.73
CA ARG A 726 26.50 -28.66 -1.33
C ARG A 726 25.10 -29.16 -0.94
N LEU A 727 24.77 -30.38 -1.30
CA LEU A 727 23.51 -31.03 -0.86
C LEU A 727 23.57 -31.38 0.60
N ASP A 728 22.42 -31.28 1.27
CA ASP A 728 22.29 -31.75 2.65
C ASP A 728 22.27 -33.25 2.71
N GLU A 729 21.58 -33.92 1.74
CA GLU A 729 21.53 -35.37 1.66
C GLU A 729 21.07 -35.83 0.27
N ILE A 730 21.61 -36.96 -0.18
CA ILE A 730 21.18 -37.71 -1.36
C ILE A 730 20.31 -38.86 -0.88
N ILE A 731 19.05 -38.87 -1.27
CA ILE A 731 18.05 -39.80 -0.79
C ILE A 731 17.68 -40.79 -1.90
N VAL A 732 17.89 -42.05 -1.62
CA VAL A 732 17.58 -43.12 -2.56
C VAL A 732 16.23 -43.72 -2.23
N PHE A 733 15.32 -43.70 -3.19
CA PHE A 733 13.98 -44.27 -3.09
C PHE A 733 14.01 -45.74 -3.52
N ARG A 734 13.41 -46.62 -2.71
CA ARG A 734 13.26 -48.04 -3.04
C ARG A 734 12.09 -48.27 -4.01
N PRO A 735 12.17 -49.30 -4.89
CA PRO A 735 11.01 -49.73 -5.64
C PRO A 735 9.86 -50.19 -4.74
N LEU A 736 8.63 -49.99 -5.17
CA LEU A 736 7.46 -50.43 -4.44
C LEU A 736 7.24 -51.94 -4.59
N ILE A 737 6.96 -52.61 -3.50
CA ILE A 737 6.58 -54.04 -3.45
C ILE A 737 5.06 -54.20 -3.47
N LYS A 738 4.54 -55.41 -3.63
CA LYS A 738 3.09 -55.67 -3.68
C LYS A 738 2.35 -55.21 -2.44
N ASP A 739 2.92 -55.42 -1.27
CA ASP A 739 2.33 -55.03 0.02
C ASP A 739 2.20 -53.49 0.13
N ASP A 740 3.17 -52.75 -0.39
CA ASP A 740 3.13 -51.29 -0.46
C ASP A 740 2.00 -50.82 -1.38
N LEU A 741 1.81 -51.50 -2.54
CA LEU A 741 0.72 -51.13 -3.46
C LEU A 741 -0.67 -51.34 -2.86
N VAL A 742 -0.86 -52.38 -2.06
CA VAL A 742 -2.13 -52.60 -1.34
C VAL A 742 -2.42 -51.42 -0.39
N GLN A 743 -1.44 -51.00 0.38
CA GLN A 743 -1.59 -49.87 1.31
C GLN A 743 -1.87 -48.56 0.54
N ILE A 744 -1.24 -48.34 -0.60
CA ILE A 744 -1.49 -47.17 -1.43
C ILE A 744 -2.95 -47.17 -1.96
N ILE A 745 -3.43 -48.35 -2.39
CA ILE A 745 -4.81 -48.51 -2.85
C ILE A 745 -5.79 -48.18 -1.74
N ASP A 746 -5.53 -48.65 -0.51
CA ASP A 746 -6.39 -48.37 0.64
C ASP A 746 -6.45 -46.85 0.93
N ILE A 747 -5.32 -46.16 0.88
CA ILE A 747 -5.27 -44.68 1.04
C ILE A 747 -6.07 -43.98 -0.05
N GLU A 748 -5.91 -44.37 -1.32
CA GLU A 748 -6.64 -43.73 -2.42
C GLU A 748 -8.16 -44.04 -2.38
N LEU A 749 -8.54 -45.26 -1.99
CA LEU A 749 -9.95 -45.62 -1.77
C LEU A 749 -10.57 -44.84 -0.60
N ALA A 750 -9.81 -44.56 0.46
CA ALA A 750 -10.29 -43.74 1.57
C ALA A 750 -10.65 -42.30 1.10
N LYS A 751 -9.83 -41.70 0.25
CA LYS A 751 -10.12 -40.38 -0.37
C LYS A 751 -11.38 -40.38 -1.23
N VAL A 752 -11.62 -41.48 -1.96
CA VAL A 752 -12.82 -41.63 -2.79
C VAL A 752 -14.06 -41.79 -1.89
N ARG A 753 -13.96 -42.55 -0.80
CA ARG A 753 -15.06 -42.69 0.19
C ARG A 753 -15.42 -41.35 0.84
N GLU A 754 -14.44 -40.57 1.20
CA GLU A 754 -14.63 -39.23 1.80
C GLU A 754 -15.42 -38.31 0.84
N ARG A 755 -15.04 -38.27 -0.44
CA ARG A 755 -15.77 -37.50 -1.49
C ARG A 755 -17.19 -38.03 -1.75
N LEU A 756 -17.46 -39.28 -1.49
CA LEU A 756 -18.79 -39.84 -1.63
C LEU A 756 -19.71 -39.59 -0.43
N THR A 757 -19.10 -39.22 0.71
CA THR A 757 -19.83 -38.88 1.96
C THR A 757 -20.06 -37.39 2.11
N GLU A 758 -19.35 -36.52 1.38
CA GLU A 758 -19.63 -35.11 1.19
C GLU A 758 -20.76 -34.91 0.13
#